data_a51f6c9b80f43846a0a52a166e04b1bc
#
_entry.id   a51f6c9b80f43846a0a52a166e04b1bc
#
_cell.length_a   1.000
_cell.length_b   1.000
_cell.length_c   1.000
_cell.angle_alpha   90.00
_cell.angle_beta   90.00
_cell.angle_gamma   90.00
#
_symmetry.space_group_name_H-M   'P 1'
#
loop_
_entity.id
_entity.type
_entity.pdbx_description
1 polymer ?
#
loop_
_entity_poly.entity_id
_entity_poly.type
_entity_poly.pdbx_seq_one_letter_code
_entity_poly.pdbx_strand_id
1 'polypeptide(L)'
;MKKAVSFLIRLFQQLLSRIVKIGKQCISWYVHTFRKLPWYGRTGMGILTGIVMLIVLLIMIDLNFLWLFGKSPSMFNIKEPIQHIASEIYSADGKLIGKFYSENRTPVEYKDISPILVKTLVCTEDERFYKHFGIDFEGVFAAAKDYVAHGTARGASTITQQLVKNLFKVRSQYSTGLLGHIPGVKLLIMKAKEWVTAVKIEMLYSKEEILTMYFNTVDFGSNAFGIKTACHTYFNTTPDKITVEQAATLIGLLKATTYYNPKINPKNSLSRRNVVLGKLYEHHVLNKHQLDSIRKLPTILKFKQENYYTGPALYFREAIANELKEWCKENNTDLYGDGLKIYTTLDSRMQQYAEEAVSRQMREVQKRFDAHWGTQAPWRDRNGEEIPRFIEELAEKTPSYQYLSHKYGNQTDSITYYLNQPHRCKVFDYDLGQKDTLFSTMDSIRYMERFMHCGFVAIAPHTGEVKAWVGDINFQSWKYDKVLSKRQPGSTFKLFVYTEAMNQGLSPCDLRVDENIPWEVEENGEKKLWMPHNANGGATLDTMSLKMAFAQSVNTIAANIAHEVGIHQIATTAHRMGIQTKLEETPALSLGASDVSLLELVSAYGTVVNDGEAIQPILITRVENKDGKVIYQKEAETTQAIPYASAYLMQQMLRGGLTCPKGTSQALWRFRIFDKGTEFGGKTGTSSNHSDAWFVGISPNLVGGAWVGGEYRSIHFRTGELGQGSRTALPVFGYFMEKVLANPELAALYAKKFPSPKEKLDRSWDCNDYFPHYCDSDSILVTLGDSLLFEAEHASPTED
;
A
#
# COMPACT_ATOMS: atom_id res chain seq x y z
N MET A 1 14.91 -35.96 46.66
CA MET A 1 13.69 -35.26 46.32
C MET A 1 12.57 -35.38 47.38
N LYS A 2 12.06 -36.57 47.78
CA LYS A 2 10.96 -36.73 48.75
C LYS A 2 11.23 -36.08 50.11
N LYS A 3 12.44 -36.10 50.69
CA LYS A 3 12.79 -35.46 51.99
C LYS A 3 12.76 -33.93 51.92
N ALA A 4 13.20 -33.32 50.78
CA ALA A 4 13.15 -31.88 50.55
C ALA A 4 11.70 -31.37 50.41
N VAL A 5 10.83 -32.09 49.71
CA VAL A 5 9.41 -31.79 49.55
C VAL A 5 8.68 -31.86 50.89
N SER A 6 8.95 -32.88 51.70
CA SER A 6 8.35 -33.01 53.03
C SER A 6 8.80 -31.93 54.00
N PHE A 7 10.04 -31.47 53.92
CA PHE A 7 10.56 -30.34 54.67
C PHE A 7 9.87 -29.03 54.28
N LEU A 8 9.74 -28.76 52.97
CA LEU A 8 9.03 -27.58 52.47
C LEU A 8 7.55 -27.56 52.85
N ILE A 9 6.88 -28.71 52.84
CA ILE A 9 5.48 -28.84 53.28
C ILE A 9 5.35 -28.53 54.80
N ARG A 10 6.25 -29.05 55.65
CA ARG A 10 6.25 -28.75 57.09
C ARG A 10 6.54 -27.27 57.37
N LEU A 11 7.49 -26.67 56.62
CA LEU A 11 7.81 -25.25 56.75
C LEU A 11 6.58 -24.39 56.37
N PHE A 12 5.92 -24.74 55.27
CA PHE A 12 4.70 -24.08 54.80
C PHE A 12 3.56 -24.20 55.82
N GLN A 13 3.36 -25.39 56.40
CA GLN A 13 2.33 -25.62 57.42
C GLN A 13 2.65 -24.82 58.72
N GLN A 14 3.91 -24.74 59.12
CA GLN A 14 4.33 -23.95 60.28
C GLN A 14 4.11 -22.43 60.03
N LEU A 15 4.44 -21.96 58.81
CA LEU A 15 4.22 -20.58 58.44
C LEU A 15 2.72 -20.24 58.39
N LEU A 16 1.93 -21.12 57.80
CA LEU A 16 0.47 -20.99 57.75
C LEU A 16 -0.18 -20.96 59.13
N SER A 17 0.25 -21.85 60.02
CA SER A 17 -0.23 -21.90 61.42
C SER A 17 0.11 -20.61 62.20
N ARG A 18 1.34 -20.06 61.99
CA ARG A 18 1.72 -18.76 62.57
C ARG A 18 0.86 -17.61 62.04
N ILE A 19 0.64 -17.55 60.73
CA ILE A 19 -0.21 -16.53 60.08
C ILE A 19 -1.64 -16.60 60.65
N VAL A 20 -2.21 -17.79 60.72
CA VAL A 20 -3.55 -18.01 61.27
C VAL A 20 -3.63 -17.60 62.76
N LYS A 21 -2.58 -17.88 63.55
CA LYS A 21 -2.51 -17.49 65.00
C LYS A 21 -2.43 -15.97 65.14
N ILE A 22 -1.59 -15.30 64.35
CA ILE A 22 -1.47 -13.84 64.35
C ILE A 22 -2.81 -13.23 63.90
N GLY A 23 -3.44 -13.75 62.84
CA GLY A 23 -4.77 -13.30 62.36
C GLY A 23 -5.86 -13.38 63.43
N LYS A 24 -5.91 -14.50 64.19
CA LYS A 24 -6.85 -14.66 65.34
C LYS A 24 -6.57 -13.66 66.46
N GLN A 25 -5.30 -13.39 66.73
CA GLN A 25 -4.93 -12.40 67.75
C GLN A 25 -5.32 -10.97 67.34
N CYS A 26 -5.08 -10.60 66.09
CA CYS A 26 -5.45 -9.31 65.50
C CYS A 26 -6.99 -9.11 65.55
N ILE A 27 -7.75 -10.15 65.11
CA ILE A 27 -9.20 -10.11 65.12
C ILE A 27 -9.73 -9.96 66.54
N SER A 28 -9.18 -10.72 67.50
CA SER A 28 -9.61 -10.65 68.95
C SER A 28 -9.31 -9.27 69.48
N TRP A 29 -8.13 -8.71 69.27
CA TRP A 29 -7.76 -7.37 69.70
C TRP A 29 -8.70 -6.30 69.03
N TYR A 30 -8.97 -6.41 67.72
CA TYR A 30 -9.89 -5.51 67.07
C TYR A 30 -11.29 -5.55 67.60
N VAL A 31 -11.88 -6.73 67.82
CA VAL A 31 -13.21 -6.90 68.37
C VAL A 31 -13.29 -6.35 69.85
N HIS A 32 -12.23 -6.58 70.67
CA HIS A 32 -12.16 -6.09 71.99
C HIS A 32 -12.09 -4.56 72.03
N THR A 33 -11.25 -3.96 71.18
CA THR A 33 -11.08 -2.50 71.06
C THR A 33 -12.37 -1.85 70.55
N PHE A 34 -12.97 -2.42 69.47
CA PHE A 34 -14.22 -1.94 68.92
C PHE A 34 -15.39 -1.91 69.93
N ARG A 35 -15.49 -2.92 70.80
CA ARG A 35 -16.52 -2.99 71.77
C ARG A 35 -16.33 -1.92 72.88
N LYS A 36 -15.12 -1.51 73.19
CA LYS A 36 -14.82 -0.49 74.25
C LYS A 36 -15.03 0.94 73.81
N LEU A 37 -15.05 1.19 72.46
CA LEU A 37 -15.19 2.54 71.92
C LEU A 37 -16.65 3.02 72.02
N PRO A 38 -16.83 4.36 72.22
CA PRO A 38 -18.14 4.99 72.10
C PRO A 38 -18.66 4.88 70.68
N TRP A 39 -19.97 5.15 70.45
CA TRP A 39 -20.58 4.94 69.15
C TRP A 39 -19.86 5.65 68.02
N TYR A 40 -19.37 6.90 68.15
CA TYR A 40 -18.61 7.68 67.21
C TYR A 40 -17.22 7.08 66.97
N GLY A 41 -16.60 6.50 68.01
CA GLY A 41 -15.33 5.78 67.81
C GLY A 41 -15.51 4.46 67.10
N ARG A 42 -16.64 3.73 67.27
CA ARG A 42 -16.96 2.53 66.47
C ARG A 42 -17.20 2.85 65.02
N THR A 43 -17.92 3.95 64.70
CA THR A 43 -18.12 4.40 63.31
C THR A 43 -16.80 4.81 62.68
N GLY A 44 -15.95 5.57 63.35
CA GLY A 44 -14.60 5.94 62.85
C GLY A 44 -13.70 4.74 62.63
N MET A 45 -13.65 3.79 63.59
CA MET A 45 -12.87 2.55 63.41
C MET A 45 -13.41 1.65 62.29
N GLY A 46 -14.72 1.58 62.11
CA GLY A 46 -15.37 0.87 61.00
C GLY A 46 -15.00 1.46 59.63
N ILE A 47 -15.06 2.79 59.54
CA ILE A 47 -14.64 3.51 58.30
C ILE A 47 -13.16 3.24 58.02
N LEU A 48 -12.28 3.38 59.01
CA LEU A 48 -10.83 3.15 58.85
C LEU A 48 -10.57 1.70 58.39
N THR A 49 -11.27 0.72 59.00
CA THR A 49 -11.14 -0.69 58.60
C THR A 49 -11.61 -0.93 57.17
N GLY A 50 -12.72 -0.30 56.76
CA GLY A 50 -13.20 -0.35 55.37
C GLY A 50 -12.18 0.21 54.37
N ILE A 51 -11.54 1.32 54.72
CA ILE A 51 -10.46 1.93 53.88
C ILE A 51 -9.26 0.99 53.80
N VAL A 52 -8.80 0.41 54.92
CA VAL A 52 -7.67 -0.54 54.91
C VAL A 52 -8.01 -1.79 54.11
N MET A 53 -9.21 -2.35 54.26
CA MET A 53 -9.64 -3.49 53.47
C MET A 53 -9.68 -3.17 51.95
N LEU A 54 -10.17 -1.98 51.60
CA LEU A 54 -10.15 -1.53 50.21
C LEU A 54 -8.73 -1.43 49.65
N ILE A 55 -7.81 -0.85 50.40
CA ILE A 55 -6.40 -0.73 50.00
C ILE A 55 -5.78 -2.14 49.80
N VAL A 56 -5.99 -3.05 50.75
CA VAL A 56 -5.52 -4.43 50.66
C VAL A 56 -6.11 -5.13 49.42
N LEU A 57 -7.39 -4.97 49.17
CA LEU A 57 -8.03 -5.52 47.95
C LEU A 57 -7.42 -4.97 46.69
N LEU A 58 -7.16 -3.67 46.59
CA LEU A 58 -6.51 -3.05 45.42
C LEU A 58 -5.09 -3.60 45.21
N ILE A 59 -4.33 -3.80 46.31
CA ILE A 59 -3.00 -4.42 46.25
C ILE A 59 -3.10 -5.88 45.79
N MET A 60 -4.08 -6.64 46.27
CA MET A 60 -4.31 -8.04 45.84
C MET A 60 -4.67 -8.12 44.32
N ILE A 61 -5.46 -7.17 43.85
CA ILE A 61 -5.82 -7.07 42.42
C ILE A 61 -4.57 -6.76 41.59
N ASP A 62 -3.75 -5.81 42.05
CA ASP A 62 -2.54 -5.41 41.34
C ASP A 62 -1.51 -6.52 41.27
N LEU A 63 -1.28 -7.24 42.36
CA LEU A 63 -0.36 -8.36 42.45
C LEU A 63 -0.92 -9.66 41.87
N ASN A 64 -2.14 -9.64 41.35
CA ASN A 64 -2.84 -10.84 40.86
C ASN A 64 -2.80 -12.00 41.86
N PHE A 65 -3.14 -11.70 43.12
CA PHE A 65 -3.06 -12.69 44.21
C PHE A 65 -3.78 -13.97 43.85
N LEU A 66 -3.08 -15.10 43.94
CA LEU A 66 -3.56 -16.46 43.59
C LEU A 66 -4.20 -16.58 42.19
N TRP A 67 -3.80 -15.74 41.22
CA TRP A 67 -4.35 -15.67 39.86
C TRP A 67 -5.85 -15.33 39.81
N LEU A 68 -6.42 -14.82 40.88
CA LEU A 68 -7.86 -14.52 41.01
C LEU A 68 -8.28 -13.35 40.11
N PHE A 69 -7.40 -12.36 39.88
CA PHE A 69 -7.75 -11.07 39.23
C PHE A 69 -7.14 -10.89 37.86
N GLY A 70 -6.19 -11.75 37.43
CA GLY A 70 -5.42 -11.58 36.22
C GLY A 70 -4.33 -10.50 36.34
N LYS A 71 -3.35 -10.52 35.42
CA LYS A 71 -2.22 -9.58 35.42
C LYS A 71 -2.68 -8.12 35.33
N SER A 72 -1.99 -7.20 35.99
CA SER A 72 -2.11 -5.74 35.82
C SER A 72 -0.89 -5.18 35.09
N PRO A 73 -0.93 -3.95 34.50
CA PRO A 73 0.22 -3.29 33.95
C PRO A 73 1.34 -3.15 35.00
N SER A 74 2.55 -3.62 34.66
CA SER A 74 3.71 -3.49 35.53
C SER A 74 4.23 -2.06 35.54
N MET A 75 4.99 -1.67 36.59
CA MET A 75 5.63 -0.35 36.65
C MET A 75 6.60 -0.13 35.47
N PHE A 76 7.23 -1.20 34.97
CA PHE A 76 8.10 -1.15 33.80
C PHE A 76 7.30 -0.77 32.53
N ASN A 77 6.18 -1.46 32.29
CA ASN A 77 5.31 -1.16 31.14
C ASN A 77 4.68 0.23 31.22
N ILE A 78 4.51 0.76 32.43
CA ILE A 78 3.98 2.11 32.64
C ILE A 78 5.07 3.15 32.34
N LYS A 79 6.32 2.88 32.73
CA LYS A 79 7.45 3.78 32.52
C LYS A 79 7.85 3.90 31.03
N GLU A 80 7.63 2.84 30.25
CA GLU A 80 7.86 2.81 28.82
C GLU A 80 6.60 2.31 28.10
N PRO A 81 5.56 3.15 27.98
CA PRO A 81 4.34 2.73 27.33
C PRO A 81 4.58 2.53 25.85
N ILE A 82 4.14 1.39 25.32
CA ILE A 82 4.16 1.13 23.87
C ILE A 82 3.19 2.11 23.22
N GLN A 83 3.74 3.14 22.60
CA GLN A 83 3.00 4.05 21.75
C GLN A 83 3.13 3.56 20.33
N HIS A 84 2.01 3.16 19.71
CA HIS A 84 2.01 2.87 18.29
C HIS A 84 2.17 4.18 17.51
N ILE A 85 3.35 4.40 16.99
CA ILE A 85 3.71 5.57 16.17
C ILE A 85 3.67 5.13 14.71
N ALA A 86 3.00 5.92 13.87
CA ALA A 86 2.97 5.66 12.44
C ALA A 86 4.37 5.69 11.84
N SER A 87 4.71 4.70 11.01
CA SER A 87 5.94 4.71 10.23
C SER A 87 5.79 5.57 8.98
N GLU A 88 6.81 6.33 8.63
CA GLU A 88 6.81 7.30 7.53
C GLU A 88 7.63 6.80 6.36
N ILE A 89 7.11 6.99 5.14
CA ILE A 89 7.75 6.55 3.90
C ILE A 89 8.18 7.78 3.12
N TYR A 90 9.48 7.89 2.85
CA TYR A 90 10.08 9.00 2.14
C TYR A 90 10.58 8.58 0.75
N SER A 91 10.32 9.43 -0.25
CA SER A 91 10.90 9.32 -1.58
C SER A 91 12.39 9.67 -1.59
N ALA A 92 13.10 9.36 -2.66
CA ALA A 92 14.51 9.69 -2.85
C ALA A 92 14.77 11.21 -2.85
N ASP A 93 13.79 12.01 -3.29
CA ASP A 93 13.82 13.48 -3.24
C ASP A 93 13.33 14.05 -1.90
N GLY A 94 13.22 13.21 -0.86
CA GLY A 94 12.95 13.61 0.54
C GLY A 94 11.50 13.97 0.85
N LYS A 95 10.53 13.70 -0.04
CA LYS A 95 9.11 13.97 0.23
C LYS A 95 8.45 12.79 0.93
N LEU A 96 7.56 13.09 1.86
CA LEU A 96 6.70 12.10 2.51
C LEU A 96 5.65 11.61 1.49
N ILE A 97 5.74 10.33 1.09
CA ILE A 97 4.83 9.72 0.13
C ILE A 97 3.71 8.88 0.80
N GLY A 98 3.86 8.59 2.08
CA GLY A 98 2.84 7.85 2.82
C GLY A 98 3.25 7.49 4.23
N LYS A 99 2.34 6.81 4.93
CA LYS A 99 2.57 6.30 6.29
C LYS A 99 2.01 4.90 6.41
N PHE A 100 2.69 4.05 7.20
CA PHE A 100 2.14 2.79 7.68
C PHE A 100 1.68 2.98 9.12
N TYR A 101 0.44 2.60 9.43
CA TYR A 101 -0.10 2.70 10.77
C TYR A 101 -1.24 1.71 11.00
N SER A 102 -1.29 1.14 12.19
CA SER A 102 -2.46 0.45 12.72
C SER A 102 -3.48 1.46 13.27
N GLU A 103 -2.97 2.53 13.88
CA GLU A 103 -3.73 3.68 14.37
C GLU A 103 -3.05 4.95 13.83
N ASN A 104 -3.75 5.79 13.04
CA ASN A 104 -3.18 7.03 12.48
C ASN A 104 -2.91 8.02 13.61
N ARG A 105 -1.67 8.03 14.09
CA ARG A 105 -1.23 8.79 15.26
C ARG A 105 0.06 9.53 14.95
N THR A 106 0.03 10.85 15.12
CA THR A 106 1.21 11.72 15.04
C THR A 106 1.37 12.41 16.40
N PRO A 107 2.40 12.12 17.18
CA PRO A 107 2.58 12.69 18.50
C PRO A 107 2.89 14.19 18.45
N VAL A 108 2.58 14.88 19.57
CA VAL A 108 2.91 16.30 19.83
C VAL A 108 3.59 16.42 21.18
N GLU A 109 4.39 17.47 21.36
CA GLU A 109 4.90 17.90 22.68
C GLU A 109 3.90 18.83 23.37
N TYR A 110 3.97 18.94 24.70
CA TYR A 110 3.05 19.78 25.47
C TYR A 110 3.05 21.24 25.00
N LYS A 111 4.24 21.78 24.66
CA LYS A 111 4.40 23.15 24.16
C LYS A 111 3.64 23.45 22.85
N ASP A 112 3.35 22.41 22.06
CA ASP A 112 2.65 22.52 20.78
C ASP A 112 1.12 22.37 20.94
N ILE A 113 0.63 22.17 22.17
CA ILE A 113 -0.80 22.06 22.50
C ILE A 113 -1.31 23.42 22.98
N SER A 114 -2.29 23.97 22.27
CA SER A 114 -2.88 25.27 22.68
C SER A 114 -3.45 25.18 24.10
N PRO A 115 -3.21 26.19 24.94
CA PRO A 115 -3.80 26.29 26.28
C PRO A 115 -5.33 26.17 26.30
N ILE A 116 -6.00 26.59 25.22
CA ILE A 116 -7.46 26.46 25.13
C ILE A 116 -7.91 24.98 25.02
N LEU A 117 -7.14 24.12 24.35
CA LEU A 117 -7.42 22.68 24.31
C LEU A 117 -7.32 22.06 25.71
N VAL A 118 -6.26 22.40 26.44
CA VAL A 118 -6.04 21.91 27.81
C VAL A 118 -7.17 22.36 28.73
N LYS A 119 -7.51 23.66 28.72
CA LYS A 119 -8.62 24.19 29.54
C LYS A 119 -9.96 23.54 29.14
N THR A 120 -10.23 23.36 27.84
CA THR A 120 -11.45 22.74 27.37
C THR A 120 -11.59 21.30 27.84
N LEU A 121 -10.50 20.52 27.78
CA LEU A 121 -10.47 19.15 28.26
C LEU A 121 -10.73 19.08 29.79
N VAL A 122 -9.96 19.83 30.56
CA VAL A 122 -10.04 19.83 32.01
C VAL A 122 -11.43 20.27 32.48
N CYS A 123 -11.97 21.39 32.01
CA CYS A 123 -13.30 21.85 32.36
C CYS A 123 -14.42 20.88 31.97
N THR A 124 -14.21 20.04 30.95
CA THR A 124 -15.26 19.16 30.42
C THR A 124 -15.23 17.77 31.04
N GLU A 125 -14.04 17.18 31.16
CA GLU A 125 -13.85 15.78 31.53
C GLU A 125 -13.44 15.59 32.97
N ASP A 126 -12.70 16.57 33.57
CA ASP A 126 -12.08 16.41 34.89
C ASP A 126 -11.73 17.75 35.54
N GLU A 127 -12.74 18.49 36.05
CA GLU A 127 -12.59 19.86 36.57
C GLU A 127 -11.61 19.97 37.74
N ARG A 128 -11.37 18.90 38.48
CA ARG A 128 -10.43 18.81 39.59
C ARG A 128 -9.11 18.13 39.29
N PHE A 129 -8.78 17.95 37.98
CA PHE A 129 -7.59 17.23 37.49
C PHE A 129 -6.29 17.59 38.27
N TYR A 130 -6.09 18.88 38.57
CA TYR A 130 -4.88 19.34 39.25
C TYR A 130 -4.94 19.16 40.77
N LYS A 131 -6.10 18.72 41.34
CA LYS A 131 -6.31 18.61 42.80
C LYS A 131 -6.30 17.17 43.34
N HIS A 132 -6.44 16.19 42.48
CA HIS A 132 -6.44 14.77 42.85
C HIS A 132 -5.22 14.04 42.31
N PHE A 133 -5.01 12.81 42.80
CA PHE A 133 -3.90 11.93 42.46
C PHE A 133 -4.42 10.67 41.73
N GLY A 134 -4.92 10.85 40.52
CA GLY A 134 -5.44 9.79 39.65
C GLY A 134 -6.86 9.34 39.94
N ILE A 135 -7.36 9.54 41.15
CA ILE A 135 -8.74 9.23 41.57
C ILE A 135 -9.35 10.48 42.18
N ASP A 136 -10.50 10.91 41.68
CA ASP A 136 -11.29 11.99 42.24
C ASP A 136 -12.35 11.43 43.14
N PHE A 137 -12.03 11.30 44.44
CA PHE A 137 -12.96 10.75 45.47
C PHE A 137 -14.22 11.60 45.65
N GLU A 138 -14.12 12.93 45.56
CA GLU A 138 -15.31 13.81 45.65
C GLU A 138 -16.25 13.55 44.47
N GLY A 139 -15.70 13.39 43.24
CA GLY A 139 -16.46 13.05 42.04
C GLY A 139 -17.12 11.67 42.15
N VAL A 140 -16.42 10.69 42.70
CA VAL A 140 -16.98 9.33 42.95
C VAL A 140 -18.13 9.40 43.93
N PHE A 141 -17.97 10.14 45.05
CA PHE A 141 -19.04 10.31 46.04
C PHE A 141 -20.26 11.06 45.47
N ALA A 142 -20.02 12.13 44.71
CA ALA A 142 -21.09 12.87 44.04
C ALA A 142 -21.86 12.00 43.05
N ALA A 143 -21.17 11.21 42.23
CA ALA A 143 -21.77 10.28 41.27
C ALA A 143 -22.58 9.16 41.96
N ALA A 144 -22.08 8.64 43.09
CA ALA A 144 -22.80 7.65 43.88
C ALA A 144 -24.07 8.24 44.50
N LYS A 145 -24.03 9.48 45.03
CA LYS A 145 -25.20 10.21 45.55
C LYS A 145 -26.25 10.45 44.44
N ASP A 146 -25.82 10.90 43.28
CA ASP A 146 -26.71 11.13 42.13
C ASP A 146 -27.38 9.83 41.65
N TYR A 147 -26.67 8.72 41.69
CA TYR A 147 -27.20 7.42 41.30
C TYR A 147 -28.29 6.95 42.28
N VAL A 148 -28.04 7.13 43.59
CA VAL A 148 -29.02 6.77 44.62
C VAL A 148 -30.25 7.68 44.58
N ALA A 149 -30.06 8.98 44.28
CA ALA A 149 -31.12 9.97 44.26
C ALA A 149 -31.96 9.97 42.97
N HIS A 150 -31.35 9.71 41.82
CA HIS A 150 -31.99 9.94 40.53
C HIS A 150 -31.93 8.73 39.57
N GLY A 151 -31.31 7.60 40.00
CA GLY A 151 -31.13 6.41 39.15
C GLY A 151 -30.16 6.62 37.96
N THR A 152 -29.52 7.79 37.84
CA THR A 152 -28.58 8.12 36.77
C THR A 152 -27.25 8.55 37.35
N ALA A 153 -26.16 7.89 36.96
CA ALA A 153 -24.82 8.25 37.42
C ALA A 153 -24.16 9.27 36.45
N ARG A 154 -23.60 10.36 36.98
CA ARG A 154 -22.64 11.19 36.24
C ARG A 154 -21.37 10.37 35.96
N GLY A 155 -20.63 10.72 34.92
CA GLY A 155 -19.29 10.20 34.71
C GLY A 155 -18.34 10.68 35.81
N ALA A 156 -17.73 9.75 36.55
CA ALA A 156 -16.76 10.05 37.61
C ALA A 156 -15.35 9.52 37.28
N SER A 157 -15.04 9.29 36.01
CA SER A 157 -13.71 8.84 35.56
C SER A 157 -12.82 10.04 35.29
N THR A 158 -11.62 10.06 35.86
CA THR A 158 -10.61 11.11 35.65
C THR A 158 -9.93 10.99 34.28
N ILE A 159 -9.26 12.08 33.82
CA ILE A 159 -8.42 12.07 32.63
C ILE A 159 -7.38 10.96 32.71
N THR A 160 -6.72 10.78 33.88
CA THR A 160 -5.71 9.73 34.08
C THR A 160 -6.31 8.33 33.94
N GLN A 161 -7.52 8.08 34.45
CA GLN A 161 -8.22 6.80 34.25
C GLN A 161 -8.62 6.55 32.80
N GLN A 162 -9.03 7.58 32.07
CA GLN A 162 -9.32 7.49 30.66
C GLN A 162 -8.05 7.19 29.86
N LEU A 163 -6.92 7.82 30.22
CA LEU A 163 -5.60 7.52 29.64
C LEU A 163 -5.23 6.04 29.86
N VAL A 164 -5.36 5.53 31.09
CA VAL A 164 -5.11 4.10 31.41
C VAL A 164 -5.92 3.18 30.52
N LYS A 165 -7.22 3.47 30.40
CA LYS A 165 -8.13 2.68 29.56
C LYS A 165 -7.68 2.64 28.11
N ASN A 166 -7.26 3.77 27.53
CA ASN A 166 -6.95 3.92 26.12
C ASN A 166 -5.52 3.45 25.80
N LEU A 167 -4.52 3.82 26.62
CA LEU A 167 -3.10 3.53 26.38
C LEU A 167 -2.76 2.06 26.66
N PHE A 168 -3.20 1.54 27.83
CA PHE A 168 -2.88 0.17 28.22
C PHE A 168 -3.98 -0.84 27.82
N LYS A 169 -5.09 -0.39 27.23
CA LYS A 169 -6.21 -1.25 26.81
C LYS A 169 -6.61 -2.26 27.90
N VAL A 170 -6.61 -1.82 29.16
CA VAL A 170 -6.79 -2.66 30.37
C VAL A 170 -8.04 -3.53 30.29
N ARG A 171 -9.06 -3.09 29.54
CA ARG A 171 -10.32 -3.82 29.39
C ARG A 171 -10.28 -4.93 28.32
N SER A 172 -9.34 -4.90 27.40
CA SER A 172 -9.27 -5.84 26.28
C SER A 172 -8.02 -6.71 26.27
N GLN A 173 -6.86 -6.18 26.68
CA GLN A 173 -5.58 -6.90 26.62
C GLN A 173 -5.23 -7.64 27.92
N TYR A 174 -5.83 -7.26 29.06
CA TYR A 174 -5.52 -7.87 30.34
C TYR A 174 -6.66 -8.78 30.82
N SER A 175 -6.30 -10.02 31.20
CA SER A 175 -7.24 -10.98 31.76
C SER A 175 -7.79 -10.50 33.13
N THR A 176 -8.99 -10.93 33.46
CA THR A 176 -9.62 -10.62 34.76
C THR A 176 -9.55 -11.79 35.77
N GLY A 177 -8.71 -12.80 35.46
CA GLY A 177 -8.48 -13.96 36.30
C GLY A 177 -9.70 -14.84 36.50
N LEU A 178 -9.65 -15.70 37.48
CA LEU A 178 -10.74 -16.65 37.80
C LEU A 178 -12.02 -15.92 38.20
N LEU A 179 -11.94 -14.83 38.99
CA LEU A 179 -13.12 -14.09 39.43
C LEU A 179 -13.80 -13.28 38.32
N GLY A 180 -13.09 -13.02 37.22
CA GLY A 180 -13.67 -12.33 36.07
C GLY A 180 -14.73 -13.13 35.30
N HIS A 181 -14.89 -14.41 35.60
CA HIS A 181 -15.97 -15.22 35.02
C HIS A 181 -17.32 -15.00 35.74
N ILE A 182 -17.33 -14.35 36.91
CA ILE A 182 -18.57 -14.06 37.64
C ILE A 182 -19.23 -12.81 37.04
N PRO A 183 -20.52 -12.85 36.63
CA PRO A 183 -21.23 -11.71 36.09
C PRO A 183 -21.16 -10.49 37.05
N GLY A 184 -20.85 -9.31 36.52
CA GLY A 184 -20.68 -8.07 37.30
C GLY A 184 -19.31 -7.89 37.96
N VAL A 185 -18.62 -8.95 38.39
CA VAL A 185 -17.30 -8.87 39.06
C VAL A 185 -16.21 -8.46 38.07
N LYS A 186 -16.32 -8.89 36.80
CA LYS A 186 -15.40 -8.50 35.73
C LYS A 186 -15.24 -6.99 35.63
N LEU A 187 -16.34 -6.24 35.62
CA LEU A 187 -16.32 -4.79 35.51
C LEU A 187 -15.66 -4.12 36.72
N LEU A 188 -15.90 -4.63 37.91
CA LEU A 188 -15.28 -4.14 39.17
C LEU A 188 -13.77 -4.36 39.15
N ILE A 189 -13.31 -5.54 38.76
CA ILE A 189 -11.87 -5.84 38.63
C ILE A 189 -11.21 -4.90 37.61
N MET A 190 -11.83 -4.71 36.45
CA MET A 190 -11.32 -3.79 35.43
C MET A 190 -11.22 -2.36 35.96
N LYS A 191 -12.24 -1.90 36.68
CA LYS A 191 -12.26 -0.55 37.26
C LYS A 191 -11.21 -0.39 38.35
N ALA A 192 -11.04 -1.40 39.20
CA ALA A 192 -10.00 -1.40 40.23
C ALA A 192 -8.58 -1.34 39.61
N LYS A 193 -8.35 -2.08 38.51
CA LYS A 193 -7.09 -1.99 37.77
C LYS A 193 -6.87 -0.61 37.15
N GLU A 194 -7.91 0.02 36.59
CA GLU A 194 -7.83 1.40 36.10
C GLU A 194 -7.40 2.36 37.23
N TRP A 195 -7.97 2.23 38.45
CA TRP A 195 -7.63 3.06 39.59
C TRP A 195 -6.19 2.89 40.03
N VAL A 196 -5.75 1.63 40.24
CA VAL A 196 -4.37 1.36 40.65
C VAL A 196 -3.36 1.83 39.62
N THR A 197 -3.65 1.59 38.35
CA THR A 197 -2.74 2.03 37.27
C THR A 197 -2.74 3.56 37.15
N ALA A 198 -3.88 4.24 37.32
CA ALA A 198 -3.94 5.70 37.32
C ALA A 198 -3.08 6.32 38.44
N VAL A 199 -3.13 5.76 39.67
CA VAL A 199 -2.25 6.18 40.77
C VAL A 199 -0.78 5.97 40.40
N LYS A 200 -0.43 4.83 39.83
CA LYS A 200 0.96 4.56 39.38
C LYS A 200 1.45 5.58 38.35
N ILE A 201 0.60 5.98 37.39
CA ILE A 201 0.93 7.01 36.40
C ILE A 201 1.19 8.36 37.06
N GLU A 202 0.33 8.77 37.97
CA GLU A 202 0.48 10.03 38.71
C GLU A 202 1.73 10.05 39.62
N MET A 203 2.26 8.87 40.00
CA MET A 203 3.54 8.75 40.73
C MET A 203 4.75 8.93 39.82
N LEU A 204 4.62 8.63 38.53
CA LEU A 204 5.72 8.59 37.58
C LEU A 204 5.79 9.84 36.69
N TYR A 205 4.65 10.48 36.43
CA TYR A 205 4.52 11.54 35.42
C TYR A 205 3.88 12.79 36.03
N SER A 206 4.32 13.95 35.56
CA SER A 206 3.71 15.23 35.85
C SER A 206 2.32 15.38 35.24
N LYS A 207 1.52 16.32 35.68
CA LYS A 207 0.21 16.63 35.09
C LYS A 207 0.30 17.00 33.62
N GLU A 208 1.34 17.70 33.22
CA GLU A 208 1.60 18.10 31.80
C GLU A 208 1.95 16.89 30.94
N GLU A 209 2.77 15.98 31.45
CA GLU A 209 3.08 14.73 30.73
C GLU A 209 1.85 13.84 30.60
N ILE A 210 1.01 13.74 31.63
CA ILE A 210 -0.26 13.00 31.58
C ILE A 210 -1.20 13.58 30.53
N LEU A 211 -1.34 14.91 30.46
CA LEU A 211 -2.14 15.58 29.43
C LEU A 211 -1.56 15.34 28.02
N THR A 212 -0.24 15.40 27.88
CA THR A 212 0.45 15.11 26.60
C THR A 212 0.19 13.69 26.14
N MET A 213 0.35 12.71 27.04
CA MET A 213 0.03 11.30 26.74
C MET A 213 -1.45 11.13 26.39
N TYR A 214 -2.36 11.81 27.10
CA TYR A 214 -3.79 11.75 26.82
C TYR A 214 -4.10 12.28 25.42
N PHE A 215 -3.64 13.47 25.09
CA PHE A 215 -3.84 14.09 23.77
C PHE A 215 -3.19 13.31 22.63
N ASN A 216 -2.11 12.59 22.89
CA ASN A 216 -1.48 11.72 21.91
C ASN A 216 -2.16 10.34 21.75
N THR A 217 -3.03 9.94 22.69
CA THR A 217 -3.56 8.57 22.72
C THR A 217 -5.03 8.48 22.35
N VAL A 218 -5.84 9.49 22.68
CA VAL A 218 -7.30 9.39 22.60
C VAL A 218 -7.80 9.33 21.15
N ASP A 219 -8.82 8.49 20.92
CA ASP A 219 -9.50 8.35 19.62
C ASP A 219 -10.54 9.46 19.43
N PHE A 220 -10.39 10.25 18.36
CA PHE A 220 -11.33 11.29 17.95
C PHE A 220 -12.29 10.82 16.83
N GLY A 221 -12.34 9.53 16.53
CA GLY A 221 -13.15 9.00 15.42
C GLY A 221 -12.59 9.31 14.04
N SER A 222 -13.22 8.81 12.98
CA SER A 222 -12.73 8.95 11.60
C SER A 222 -11.26 8.52 11.41
N ASN A 223 -10.81 7.52 12.19
CA ASN A 223 -9.43 7.04 12.22
C ASN A 223 -8.39 8.10 12.62
N ALA A 224 -8.81 9.10 13.41
CA ALA A 224 -7.93 10.17 13.92
C ALA A 224 -7.56 9.89 15.39
N PHE A 225 -6.41 9.29 15.61
CA PHE A 225 -5.86 9.04 16.94
C PHE A 225 -4.87 10.15 17.32
N GLY A 226 -5.10 10.75 18.49
CA GLY A 226 -4.35 11.89 18.97
C GLY A 226 -4.79 13.23 18.37
N ILE A 227 -4.48 14.30 19.11
CA ILE A 227 -5.01 15.66 18.85
C ILE A 227 -4.48 16.25 17.54
N LYS A 228 -3.22 15.99 17.18
CA LYS A 228 -2.63 16.53 15.95
C LYS A 228 -3.33 15.96 14.71
N THR A 229 -3.51 14.65 14.68
CA THR A 229 -4.26 13.97 13.63
C THR A 229 -5.71 14.47 13.57
N ALA A 230 -6.36 14.65 14.72
CA ALA A 230 -7.74 15.15 14.79
C ALA A 230 -7.86 16.60 14.28
N CYS A 231 -6.98 17.51 14.69
CA CYS A 231 -6.94 18.88 14.19
C CYS A 231 -6.77 18.93 12.67
N HIS A 232 -5.85 18.12 12.14
CA HIS A 232 -5.63 18.03 10.71
C HIS A 232 -6.84 17.43 9.97
N THR A 233 -7.38 16.31 10.48
CA THR A 233 -8.49 15.59 9.85
C THR A 233 -9.77 16.42 9.75
N TYR A 234 -10.16 17.08 10.85
CA TYR A 234 -11.43 17.78 10.91
C TYR A 234 -11.36 19.23 10.44
N PHE A 235 -10.22 19.91 10.66
CA PHE A 235 -10.11 21.36 10.45
C PHE A 235 -8.95 21.80 9.56
N ASN A 236 -8.08 20.86 9.15
CA ASN A 236 -6.84 21.12 8.40
C ASN A 236 -5.99 22.21 9.11
N THR A 237 -5.81 22.06 10.43
CA THR A 237 -5.08 22.96 11.31
C THR A 237 -4.14 22.19 12.24
N THR A 238 -3.33 22.89 13.00
CA THR A 238 -2.43 22.32 14.01
C THR A 238 -2.97 22.58 15.44
N PRO A 239 -2.59 21.79 16.46
CA PRO A 239 -3.10 21.95 17.82
C PRO A 239 -2.80 23.28 18.48
N ASP A 240 -1.72 23.98 18.08
CA ASP A 240 -1.35 25.32 18.56
C ASP A 240 -2.23 26.43 17.98
N LYS A 241 -2.84 26.21 16.77
CA LYS A 241 -3.65 27.20 16.04
C LYS A 241 -5.15 26.96 16.11
N ILE A 242 -5.58 26.00 16.91
CA ILE A 242 -6.99 25.65 17.01
C ILE A 242 -7.82 26.74 17.69
N THR A 243 -9.02 27.02 17.18
CA THR A 243 -9.95 27.97 17.78
C THR A 243 -10.79 27.37 18.92
N VAL A 244 -11.45 28.20 19.71
CA VAL A 244 -12.27 27.77 20.85
C VAL A 244 -13.40 26.83 20.41
N GLU A 245 -14.13 27.17 19.36
CA GLU A 245 -15.24 26.36 18.83
C GLU A 245 -14.75 25.03 18.24
N GLN A 246 -13.56 25.01 17.64
CA GLN A 246 -12.93 23.79 17.14
C GLN A 246 -12.50 22.89 18.31
N ALA A 247 -11.83 23.46 19.32
CA ALA A 247 -11.45 22.75 20.55
C ALA A 247 -12.68 22.15 21.24
N ALA A 248 -13.76 22.96 21.40
CA ALA A 248 -15.01 22.50 22.01
C ALA A 248 -15.66 21.36 21.18
N THR A 249 -15.52 21.39 19.85
CA THR A 249 -16.02 20.32 18.98
C THR A 249 -15.23 19.02 19.19
N LEU A 250 -13.89 19.06 19.17
CA LEU A 250 -13.05 17.88 19.37
C LEU A 250 -13.21 17.28 20.78
N ILE A 251 -13.20 18.12 21.81
CA ILE A 251 -13.39 17.61 23.19
C ILE A 251 -14.81 17.06 23.37
N GLY A 252 -15.81 17.71 22.76
CA GLY A 252 -17.18 17.19 22.77
C GLY A 252 -17.33 15.82 22.12
N LEU A 253 -16.56 15.56 21.08
CA LEU A 253 -16.52 14.29 20.34
C LEU A 253 -16.07 13.10 21.20
N LEU A 254 -15.19 13.30 22.18
CA LEU A 254 -14.63 12.26 23.06
C LEU A 254 -15.69 11.47 23.83
N LYS A 255 -16.85 12.05 24.09
CA LYS A 255 -17.93 11.36 24.80
C LYS A 255 -18.48 10.17 24.02
N ALA A 256 -18.58 10.26 22.67
CA ALA A 256 -19.00 9.19 21.79
C ALA A 256 -18.56 9.52 20.34
N THR A 257 -17.47 8.98 19.91
CA THR A 257 -16.73 9.37 18.69
C THR A 257 -17.47 9.11 17.37
N THR A 258 -18.53 8.30 17.38
CA THR A 258 -19.43 8.10 16.23
C THR A 258 -20.68 9.00 16.36
N TYR A 259 -21.31 9.05 17.53
CA TYR A 259 -22.57 9.76 17.72
C TYR A 259 -22.43 11.29 17.65
N TYR A 260 -21.31 11.83 18.16
CA TYR A 260 -20.99 13.26 18.11
C TYR A 260 -20.02 13.64 17.01
N ASN A 261 -19.79 12.74 16.02
CA ASN A 261 -18.90 13.02 14.90
C ASN A 261 -19.44 14.14 14.02
N PRO A 262 -18.71 15.26 13.85
CA PRO A 262 -19.22 16.41 13.10
C PRO A 262 -19.39 16.13 11.60
N LYS A 263 -18.70 15.13 11.04
CA LYS A 263 -18.84 14.68 9.65
C LYS A 263 -20.06 13.78 9.47
N ILE A 264 -20.35 12.92 10.45
CA ILE A 264 -21.41 11.89 10.38
C ILE A 264 -22.73 12.47 10.90
N ASN A 265 -22.69 13.15 12.07
CA ASN A 265 -23.85 13.66 12.80
C ASN A 265 -23.69 15.14 13.16
N PRO A 266 -23.71 16.08 12.21
CA PRO A 266 -23.41 17.50 12.45
C PRO A 266 -24.30 18.15 13.51
N LYS A 267 -25.62 17.81 13.56
CA LYS A 267 -26.56 18.34 14.55
C LYS A 267 -26.21 17.93 15.98
N ASN A 268 -25.87 16.65 16.19
CA ASN A 268 -25.50 16.13 17.51
C ASN A 268 -24.15 16.72 17.96
N SER A 269 -23.21 16.84 17.03
CA SER A 269 -21.92 17.47 17.27
C SER A 269 -22.07 18.94 17.67
N LEU A 270 -22.88 19.73 16.98
CA LEU A 270 -23.16 21.13 17.31
C LEU A 270 -23.79 21.27 18.69
N SER A 271 -24.77 20.43 19.02
CA SER A 271 -25.39 20.40 20.35
C SER A 271 -24.36 20.08 21.44
N ARG A 272 -23.54 19.08 21.25
CA ARG A 272 -22.50 18.69 22.21
C ARG A 272 -21.41 19.75 22.35
N ARG A 273 -20.95 20.38 21.25
CA ARG A 273 -20.05 21.53 21.28
C ARG A 273 -20.60 22.63 22.19
N ASN A 274 -21.88 22.97 22.05
CA ASN A 274 -22.51 24.02 22.83
C ASN A 274 -22.61 23.69 24.33
N VAL A 275 -22.71 22.39 24.69
CA VAL A 275 -22.59 21.94 26.09
C VAL A 275 -21.16 22.19 26.61
N VAL A 276 -20.13 21.84 25.82
CA VAL A 276 -18.73 22.10 26.18
C VAL A 276 -18.44 23.59 26.34
N LEU A 277 -18.95 24.43 25.43
CA LEU A 277 -18.84 25.91 25.57
C LEU A 277 -19.51 26.42 26.86
N GLY A 278 -20.62 25.81 27.25
CA GLY A 278 -21.28 26.09 28.54
C GLY A 278 -20.38 25.79 29.72
N LYS A 279 -19.66 24.70 29.73
CA LYS A 279 -18.66 24.34 30.74
C LYS A 279 -17.53 25.35 30.84
N LEU A 280 -17.00 25.80 29.66
CA LEU A 280 -15.98 26.85 29.63
C LEU A 280 -16.47 28.16 30.26
N TYR A 281 -17.76 28.51 30.10
CA TYR A 281 -18.37 29.65 30.75
C TYR A 281 -18.54 29.43 32.29
N GLU A 282 -19.02 28.26 32.73
CA GLU A 282 -19.16 27.89 34.12
C GLU A 282 -17.81 28.01 34.88
N HIS A 283 -16.70 27.68 34.22
CA HIS A 283 -15.34 27.76 34.76
C HIS A 283 -14.62 29.09 34.46
N HIS A 284 -15.35 30.13 34.05
CA HIS A 284 -14.82 31.48 33.80
C HIS A 284 -13.73 31.55 32.71
N VAL A 285 -13.63 30.58 31.83
CA VAL A 285 -12.72 30.61 30.65
C VAL A 285 -13.29 31.51 29.54
N LEU A 286 -14.62 31.54 29.42
CA LEU A 286 -15.36 32.41 28.51
C LEU A 286 -16.25 33.35 29.32
N ASN A 287 -16.39 34.60 28.84
CA ASN A 287 -17.44 35.48 29.37
C ASN A 287 -18.78 35.24 28.59
N LYS A 288 -19.89 35.84 29.10
CA LYS A 288 -21.23 35.64 28.54
C LYS A 288 -21.31 36.07 27.07
N HIS A 289 -20.71 37.20 26.76
CA HIS A 289 -20.71 37.72 25.38
C HIS A 289 -19.97 36.77 24.40
N GLN A 290 -18.83 36.26 24.80
CA GLN A 290 -18.08 35.28 24.01
C GLN A 290 -18.86 33.97 23.82
N LEU A 291 -19.48 33.46 24.89
CA LEU A 291 -20.32 32.25 24.82
C LEU A 291 -21.46 32.43 23.80
N ASP A 292 -22.21 33.55 23.92
CA ASP A 292 -23.38 33.78 23.08
C ASP A 292 -22.98 34.02 21.61
N SER A 293 -21.82 34.64 21.36
CA SER A 293 -21.26 34.81 20.02
C SER A 293 -20.82 33.50 19.39
N ILE A 294 -20.03 32.69 20.11
CA ILE A 294 -19.49 31.44 19.58
C ILE A 294 -20.58 30.39 19.37
N ARG A 295 -21.61 30.33 20.21
CA ARG A 295 -22.74 29.40 20.04
C ARG A 295 -23.50 29.60 18.74
N LYS A 296 -23.53 30.80 18.19
CA LYS A 296 -24.21 31.12 16.91
C LYS A 296 -23.39 30.65 15.69
N LEU A 297 -22.09 30.45 15.83
CA LEU A 297 -21.24 30.06 14.72
C LEU A 297 -21.51 28.60 14.29
N PRO A 298 -21.62 28.34 12.99
CA PRO A 298 -21.71 26.98 12.49
C PRO A 298 -20.38 26.22 12.71
N THR A 299 -20.42 24.91 12.76
CA THR A 299 -19.20 24.09 12.75
C THR A 299 -18.73 23.94 11.29
N ILE A 300 -17.69 24.69 10.91
CA ILE A 300 -17.09 24.64 9.56
C ILE A 300 -15.99 23.58 9.57
N LEU A 301 -16.19 22.52 8.81
CA LEU A 301 -15.21 21.46 8.63
C LEU A 301 -14.36 21.72 7.37
N LYS A 302 -13.04 21.52 7.51
CA LYS A 302 -12.11 21.33 6.39
C LYS A 302 -11.65 19.88 6.40
N PHE A 303 -12.61 18.97 6.25
CA PHE A 303 -12.42 17.56 6.49
C PHE A 303 -11.49 16.91 5.45
N LYS A 304 -10.35 16.42 5.92
CA LYS A 304 -9.36 15.69 5.12
C LYS A 304 -8.92 14.46 5.92
N GLN A 305 -9.60 13.36 5.69
CA GLN A 305 -9.22 12.10 6.34
C GLN A 305 -7.97 11.55 5.67
N GLU A 306 -6.90 11.38 6.43
CA GLU A 306 -5.78 10.56 6.00
C GLU A 306 -6.19 9.10 6.10
N ASN A 307 -6.16 8.42 4.95
CA ASN A 307 -6.41 7.00 4.87
C ASN A 307 -5.13 6.34 4.33
N TYR A 308 -4.79 5.16 4.82
CA TYR A 308 -3.69 4.33 4.28
C TYR A 308 -3.76 4.18 2.75
N TYR A 309 -4.97 4.19 2.20
CA TYR A 309 -5.26 4.03 0.77
C TYR A 309 -5.38 5.36 0.00
N THR A 310 -4.88 6.47 0.53
CA THR A 310 -4.83 7.77 -0.15
C THR A 310 -3.39 8.24 -0.30
N GLY A 311 -3.16 9.10 -1.31
CA GLY A 311 -1.82 9.63 -1.63
C GLY A 311 -1.18 8.94 -2.83
N PRO A 312 0.05 9.33 -3.19
CA PRO A 312 0.78 8.79 -4.34
C PRO A 312 1.33 7.39 -4.08
N ALA A 313 1.69 6.71 -5.15
CA ALA A 313 2.47 5.47 -5.16
C ALA A 313 1.89 4.31 -4.31
N LEU A 314 0.56 4.13 -4.33
CA LEU A 314 -0.11 3.16 -3.45
C LEU A 314 0.36 1.71 -3.67
N TYR A 315 0.56 1.29 -4.91
CA TYR A 315 1.10 -0.04 -5.24
C TYR A 315 2.54 -0.21 -4.78
N PHE A 316 3.37 0.81 -4.97
CA PHE A 316 4.74 0.80 -4.49
C PHE A 316 4.83 0.71 -2.96
N ARG A 317 3.95 1.42 -2.24
CA ARG A 317 3.84 1.33 -0.77
C ARG A 317 3.45 -0.08 -0.32
N GLU A 318 2.54 -0.75 -1.04
CA GLU A 318 2.19 -2.14 -0.77
C GLU A 318 3.38 -3.09 -1.05
N ALA A 319 4.12 -2.85 -2.14
CA ALA A 319 5.34 -3.61 -2.44
C ALA A 319 6.39 -3.46 -1.34
N ILE A 320 6.61 -2.24 -0.80
CA ILE A 320 7.49 -1.98 0.35
C ILE A 320 7.01 -2.74 1.60
N ALA A 321 5.70 -2.70 1.90
CA ALA A 321 5.15 -3.41 3.05
C ALA A 321 5.39 -4.91 2.95
N ASN A 322 5.25 -5.49 1.76
CA ASN A 322 5.50 -6.90 1.51
C ASN A 322 7.00 -7.25 1.61
N GLU A 323 7.91 -6.40 1.09
CA GLU A 323 9.36 -6.59 1.21
C GLU A 323 9.81 -6.55 2.67
N LEU A 324 9.29 -5.61 3.48
CA LEU A 324 9.65 -5.47 4.89
C LEU A 324 8.99 -6.49 5.81
N LYS A 325 7.95 -7.18 5.38
CA LYS A 325 7.13 -8.05 6.24
C LYS A 325 7.93 -9.14 6.94
N GLU A 326 8.74 -9.88 6.18
CA GLU A 326 9.56 -10.96 6.74
C GLU A 326 10.70 -10.40 7.59
N TRP A 327 11.36 -9.34 7.12
CA TRP A 327 12.43 -8.67 7.86
C TRP A 327 11.92 -8.13 9.21
N CYS A 328 10.75 -7.49 9.24
CA CYS A 328 10.14 -7.00 10.48
C CYS A 328 9.87 -8.15 11.46
N LYS A 329 9.37 -9.28 10.95
CA LYS A 329 9.10 -10.46 11.77
C LYS A 329 10.39 -11.04 12.39
N GLU A 330 11.46 -11.15 11.60
CA GLU A 330 12.76 -11.67 12.04
C GLU A 330 13.42 -10.74 13.08
N ASN A 331 13.22 -9.43 12.96
CA ASN A 331 13.84 -8.43 13.81
C ASN A 331 12.92 -7.94 14.96
N ASN A 332 11.77 -8.60 15.20
CA ASN A 332 10.77 -8.20 16.20
C ASN A 332 10.36 -6.71 16.10
N THR A 333 10.20 -6.21 14.89
CA THR A 333 9.85 -4.82 14.59
C THR A 333 8.42 -4.74 14.07
N ASP A 334 7.64 -3.76 14.53
CA ASP A 334 6.30 -3.51 14.02
C ASP A 334 6.30 -2.37 13.00
N LEU A 335 6.16 -2.75 11.71
CA LEU A 335 6.05 -1.80 10.61
C LEU A 335 4.98 -0.72 10.84
N TYR A 336 3.91 -1.06 11.52
CA TYR A 336 2.72 -0.23 11.70
C TYR A 336 2.68 0.52 13.04
N GLY A 337 3.63 0.24 13.95
CA GLY A 337 3.57 0.74 15.32
C GLY A 337 4.86 1.33 15.88
N ASP A 338 6.03 1.06 15.30
CA ASP A 338 7.32 1.44 15.89
C ASP A 338 7.87 2.80 15.42
N GLY A 339 7.13 3.51 14.55
CA GLY A 339 7.53 4.84 14.10
C GLY A 339 8.77 4.85 13.23
N LEU A 340 8.88 3.90 12.32
CA LEU A 340 10.02 3.75 11.41
C LEU A 340 10.05 4.89 10.38
N LYS A 341 11.24 5.27 9.95
CA LYS A 341 11.45 6.12 8.78
C LYS A 341 12.03 5.28 7.66
N ILE A 342 11.24 5.10 6.60
CA ILE A 342 11.56 4.24 5.47
C ILE A 342 11.95 5.13 4.30
N TYR A 343 13.20 5.06 3.89
CA TYR A 343 13.74 5.81 2.76
C TYR A 343 13.78 4.91 1.54
N THR A 344 13.16 5.38 0.46
CA THR A 344 12.95 4.61 -0.76
C THR A 344 13.74 5.17 -1.93
N THR A 345 13.80 4.41 -3.01
CA THR A 345 14.45 4.76 -4.26
C THR A 345 13.57 5.60 -5.19
N LEU A 346 12.25 5.65 -4.91
CA LEU A 346 11.25 6.31 -5.73
C LEU A 346 11.48 7.83 -5.80
N ASP A 347 11.48 8.44 -6.99
CA ASP A 347 11.44 9.90 -7.14
C ASP A 347 9.97 10.34 -7.24
N SER A 348 9.54 11.23 -6.34
CA SER A 348 8.14 11.64 -6.25
C SER A 348 7.63 12.34 -7.53
N ARG A 349 8.50 13.03 -8.26
CA ARG A 349 8.17 13.72 -9.52
C ARG A 349 8.00 12.71 -10.65
N MET A 350 8.95 11.75 -10.74
CA MET A 350 8.87 10.68 -11.74
C MET A 350 7.66 9.78 -11.49
N GLN A 351 7.32 9.51 -10.24
CA GLN A 351 6.10 8.78 -9.88
C GLN A 351 4.85 9.51 -10.36
N GLN A 352 4.76 10.81 -10.09
CA GLN A 352 3.63 11.61 -10.57
C GLN A 352 3.54 11.58 -12.09
N TYR A 353 4.65 11.73 -12.80
CA TYR A 353 4.68 11.70 -14.27
C TYR A 353 4.26 10.34 -14.82
N ALA A 354 4.62 9.26 -14.14
CA ALA A 354 4.19 7.90 -14.50
C ALA A 354 2.69 7.70 -14.31
N GLU A 355 2.13 8.11 -13.16
CA GLU A 355 0.68 8.04 -12.89
C GLU A 355 -0.12 8.87 -13.91
N GLU A 356 0.35 10.07 -14.25
CA GLU A 356 -0.26 10.91 -15.28
C GLU A 356 -0.16 10.32 -16.69
N ALA A 357 0.99 9.70 -17.05
CA ALA A 357 1.19 9.05 -18.33
C ALA A 357 0.28 7.83 -18.49
N VAL A 358 0.18 6.98 -17.47
CA VAL A 358 -0.75 5.85 -17.44
C VAL A 358 -2.19 6.34 -17.55
N SER A 359 -2.60 7.30 -16.73
CA SER A 359 -3.96 7.83 -16.75
C SER A 359 -4.33 8.41 -18.12
N ARG A 360 -3.45 9.20 -18.72
CA ARG A 360 -3.64 9.79 -20.04
C ARG A 360 -3.81 8.72 -21.12
N GLN A 361 -2.86 7.79 -21.21
CA GLN A 361 -2.88 6.76 -22.26
C GLN A 361 -4.04 5.78 -22.08
N MET A 362 -4.34 5.40 -20.84
CA MET A 362 -5.38 4.40 -20.61
C MET A 362 -6.79 4.94 -20.85
N ARG A 363 -7.04 6.25 -20.73
CA ARG A 363 -8.28 6.89 -21.22
C ARG A 363 -8.45 6.70 -22.73
N GLU A 364 -7.40 6.90 -23.50
CA GLU A 364 -7.44 6.73 -24.96
C GLU A 364 -7.58 5.26 -25.35
N VAL A 365 -6.90 4.36 -24.64
CA VAL A 365 -7.03 2.91 -24.84
C VAL A 365 -8.46 2.46 -24.54
N GLN A 366 -9.04 2.90 -23.42
CA GLN A 366 -10.40 2.55 -23.05
C GLN A 366 -11.43 3.06 -24.05
N LYS A 367 -11.30 4.32 -24.47
CA LYS A 367 -12.19 4.90 -25.50
C LYS A 367 -12.18 4.06 -26.78
N ARG A 368 -11.00 3.67 -27.26
CA ARG A 368 -10.87 2.80 -28.44
C ARG A 368 -11.42 1.40 -28.20
N PHE A 369 -11.21 0.84 -27.01
CA PHE A 369 -11.72 -0.47 -26.62
C PHE A 369 -13.25 -0.49 -26.57
N ASP A 370 -13.86 0.52 -25.97
CA ASP A 370 -15.31 0.66 -25.90
C ASP A 370 -15.95 0.88 -27.29
N ALA A 371 -15.31 1.69 -28.14
CA ALA A 371 -15.77 1.88 -29.53
C ALA A 371 -15.64 0.58 -30.34
N HIS A 372 -14.58 -0.21 -30.11
CA HIS A 372 -14.33 -1.47 -30.81
C HIS A 372 -15.36 -2.56 -30.46
N TRP A 373 -15.71 -2.65 -29.18
CA TRP A 373 -16.65 -3.67 -28.69
C TRP A 373 -18.12 -3.18 -28.69
N GLY A 374 -18.37 -1.88 -28.58
CA GLY A 374 -19.72 -1.32 -28.50
C GLY A 374 -20.51 -1.97 -27.35
N THR A 375 -21.67 -2.51 -27.67
CA THR A 375 -22.53 -3.23 -26.73
C THR A 375 -22.18 -4.70 -26.54
N GLN A 376 -21.26 -5.24 -27.34
CA GLN A 376 -20.87 -6.67 -27.27
C GLN A 376 -20.00 -6.93 -26.04
N ALA A 377 -20.09 -8.15 -25.51
CA ALA A 377 -19.24 -8.63 -24.45
C ALA A 377 -17.80 -8.83 -24.96
N PRO A 378 -16.76 -8.29 -24.28
CA PRO A 378 -15.38 -8.45 -24.72
C PRO A 378 -14.75 -9.79 -24.31
N TRP A 379 -15.34 -10.55 -23.40
CA TRP A 379 -14.87 -11.87 -22.95
C TRP A 379 -15.23 -12.96 -23.94
N ARG A 380 -14.22 -13.32 -24.75
CA ARG A 380 -14.34 -14.26 -25.85
C ARG A 380 -13.39 -15.44 -25.72
N ASP A 381 -13.80 -16.59 -26.19
CA ASP A 381 -12.94 -17.75 -26.33
C ASP A 381 -11.99 -17.64 -27.56
N ARG A 382 -11.22 -18.68 -27.83
CA ARG A 382 -10.29 -18.74 -28.97
C ARG A 382 -10.99 -18.72 -30.35
N ASN A 383 -12.26 -19.08 -30.38
CA ASN A 383 -13.07 -19.09 -31.61
C ASN A 383 -13.79 -17.76 -31.84
N GLY A 384 -13.65 -16.81 -30.89
CA GLY A 384 -14.32 -15.52 -30.91
C GLY A 384 -15.77 -15.59 -30.41
N GLU A 385 -16.19 -16.68 -29.80
CA GLU A 385 -17.51 -16.83 -29.18
C GLU A 385 -17.52 -16.29 -27.76
N GLU A 386 -18.67 -15.76 -27.30
CA GLU A 386 -18.82 -15.29 -25.92
C GLU A 386 -18.69 -16.47 -24.95
N ILE A 387 -17.82 -16.31 -23.94
CA ILE A 387 -17.61 -17.33 -22.91
C ILE A 387 -18.90 -17.46 -22.09
N PRO A 388 -19.56 -18.65 -22.11
CA PRO A 388 -20.79 -18.85 -21.37
C PRO A 388 -20.55 -18.69 -19.87
N ARG A 389 -21.51 -18.07 -19.15
CA ARG A 389 -21.48 -17.89 -17.71
C ARG A 389 -20.25 -17.13 -17.13
N PHE A 390 -19.51 -16.40 -17.94
CA PHE A 390 -18.31 -15.68 -17.49
C PHE A 390 -18.60 -14.73 -16.31
N ILE A 391 -19.66 -13.95 -16.39
CA ILE A 391 -20.04 -12.99 -15.34
C ILE A 391 -20.59 -13.73 -14.10
N GLU A 392 -21.34 -14.79 -14.29
CA GLU A 392 -21.88 -15.63 -13.21
C GLU A 392 -20.76 -16.28 -12.40
N GLU A 393 -19.73 -16.80 -13.06
CA GLU A 393 -18.56 -17.39 -12.40
C GLU A 393 -17.75 -16.36 -11.61
N LEU A 394 -17.68 -15.13 -12.09
CA LEU A 394 -17.07 -14.03 -11.34
C LEU A 394 -17.94 -13.62 -10.16
N ALA A 395 -19.24 -13.58 -10.33
CA ALA A 395 -20.17 -13.28 -9.26
C ALA A 395 -20.08 -14.30 -8.11
N GLU A 396 -19.90 -15.57 -8.42
CA GLU A 396 -19.73 -16.67 -7.43
C GLU A 396 -18.52 -16.43 -6.49
N LYS A 397 -17.49 -15.72 -6.94
CA LYS A 397 -16.30 -15.35 -6.16
C LYS A 397 -16.50 -14.14 -5.24
N THR A 398 -17.60 -13.40 -5.40
CA THR A 398 -17.84 -12.18 -4.62
C THR A 398 -18.32 -12.46 -3.19
N PRO A 399 -18.01 -11.58 -2.21
CA PRO A 399 -18.54 -11.67 -0.86
C PRO A 399 -20.07 -11.65 -0.82
N SER A 400 -20.73 -10.96 -1.76
CA SER A 400 -22.18 -10.90 -1.88
C SER A 400 -22.78 -12.29 -2.19
N TYR A 401 -22.18 -13.00 -3.14
CA TYR A 401 -22.61 -14.37 -3.45
C TYR A 401 -22.37 -15.32 -2.27
N GLN A 402 -21.20 -15.25 -1.64
CA GLN A 402 -20.87 -16.10 -0.48
C GLN A 402 -21.86 -15.88 0.67
N TYR A 403 -22.22 -14.62 0.95
CA TYR A 403 -23.25 -14.30 1.95
C TYR A 403 -24.62 -14.88 1.56
N LEU A 404 -25.05 -14.71 0.32
CA LEU A 404 -26.35 -15.21 -0.16
C LEU A 404 -26.38 -16.75 -0.19
N SER A 405 -25.31 -17.39 -0.62
CA SER A 405 -25.17 -18.85 -0.62
C SER A 405 -25.24 -19.43 0.80
N HIS A 406 -24.58 -18.78 1.77
CA HIS A 406 -24.70 -19.16 3.17
C HIS A 406 -26.15 -18.98 3.71
N LYS A 407 -26.85 -17.92 3.26
CA LYS A 407 -28.21 -17.61 3.72
C LYS A 407 -29.29 -18.49 3.11
N TYR A 408 -29.19 -18.81 1.81
CA TYR A 408 -30.23 -19.48 1.03
C TYR A 408 -29.85 -20.91 0.63
N GLY A 409 -28.63 -21.36 0.92
CA GLY A 409 -28.15 -22.71 0.58
C GLY A 409 -28.21 -22.96 -0.93
N ASN A 410 -28.84 -24.07 -1.35
CA ASN A 410 -28.92 -24.47 -2.75
C ASN A 410 -30.06 -23.78 -3.55
N GLN A 411 -30.72 -22.77 -3.01
CA GLN A 411 -31.80 -22.02 -3.70
C GLN A 411 -31.21 -21.04 -4.72
N THR A 412 -30.75 -21.57 -5.85
CA THR A 412 -30.08 -20.80 -6.90
C THR A 412 -30.92 -19.61 -7.41
N ASP A 413 -32.23 -19.79 -7.54
CA ASP A 413 -33.15 -18.74 -8.01
C ASP A 413 -33.19 -17.54 -7.06
N SER A 414 -33.18 -17.81 -5.74
CA SER A 414 -33.15 -16.75 -4.72
C SER A 414 -31.81 -15.98 -4.77
N ILE A 415 -30.69 -16.69 -4.92
CA ILE A 415 -29.37 -16.07 -5.03
C ILE A 415 -29.33 -15.19 -6.28
N THR A 416 -29.72 -15.73 -7.43
CA THR A 416 -29.75 -15.02 -8.71
C THR A 416 -30.67 -13.78 -8.63
N TYR A 417 -31.82 -13.90 -8.02
CA TYR A 417 -32.75 -12.77 -7.81
C TYR A 417 -32.04 -11.62 -7.05
N TYR A 418 -31.43 -11.91 -5.89
CA TYR A 418 -30.78 -10.87 -5.08
C TYR A 418 -29.51 -10.30 -5.74
N LEU A 419 -28.73 -11.09 -6.48
CA LEU A 419 -27.58 -10.58 -7.24
C LEU A 419 -27.97 -9.61 -8.36
N ASN A 420 -29.19 -9.72 -8.89
CA ASN A 420 -29.73 -8.83 -9.92
C ASN A 420 -30.51 -7.64 -9.34
N GLN A 421 -30.65 -7.51 -7.99
CA GLN A 421 -31.32 -6.33 -7.41
C GLN A 421 -30.41 -5.12 -7.41
N PRO A 422 -30.85 -3.96 -7.94
CA PRO A 422 -30.08 -2.72 -7.91
C PRO A 422 -29.85 -2.23 -6.48
N HIS A 423 -28.62 -1.84 -6.19
CA HIS A 423 -28.26 -1.21 -4.93
C HIS A 423 -27.19 -0.12 -5.17
N ARG A 424 -27.01 0.77 -4.20
CA ARG A 424 -25.96 1.79 -4.29
C ARG A 424 -24.60 1.11 -4.16
N CYS A 425 -23.76 1.28 -5.18
CA CYS A 425 -22.40 0.79 -5.20
C CYS A 425 -21.46 1.85 -5.78
N LYS A 426 -20.16 1.69 -5.54
CA LYS A 426 -19.11 2.51 -6.12
C LYS A 426 -18.45 1.74 -7.25
N VAL A 427 -18.36 2.36 -8.39
CA VAL A 427 -17.63 1.83 -9.56
C VAL A 427 -16.54 2.79 -9.98
N PHE A 428 -15.55 2.31 -10.72
CA PHE A 428 -14.49 3.15 -11.23
C PHE A 428 -15.02 4.10 -12.33
N ASP A 429 -14.48 5.30 -12.34
CA ASP A 429 -14.71 6.32 -13.38
C ASP A 429 -13.42 7.10 -13.58
N TYR A 430 -13.01 7.32 -14.82
CA TYR A 430 -11.74 8.00 -15.12
C TYR A 430 -11.69 9.47 -14.63
N ASP A 431 -12.83 10.15 -14.54
CA ASP A 431 -12.87 11.57 -14.16
C ASP A 431 -13.01 11.74 -12.64
N LEU A 432 -13.79 10.89 -12.01
CA LEU A 432 -14.10 10.96 -10.58
C LEU A 432 -13.25 10.00 -9.71
N GLY A 433 -12.50 9.10 -10.35
CA GLY A 433 -11.81 7.99 -9.68
C GLY A 433 -12.78 6.92 -9.20
N GLN A 434 -13.81 7.30 -8.46
CA GLN A 434 -14.96 6.46 -8.08
C GLN A 434 -16.26 7.22 -8.22
N LYS A 435 -17.27 6.56 -8.78
CA LYS A 435 -18.61 7.09 -9.00
C LYS A 435 -19.63 6.27 -8.22
N ASP A 436 -20.49 6.96 -7.45
CA ASP A 436 -21.67 6.33 -6.84
C ASP A 436 -22.73 6.08 -7.91
N THR A 437 -23.21 4.86 -8.02
CA THR A 437 -24.22 4.46 -9.00
C THR A 437 -25.21 3.47 -8.41
N LEU A 438 -26.29 3.23 -9.13
CA LEU A 438 -27.31 2.24 -8.80
C LEU A 438 -27.19 1.06 -9.77
N PHE A 439 -26.41 0.07 -9.41
CA PHE A 439 -26.20 -1.17 -10.17
C PHE A 439 -26.58 -2.38 -9.35
N SER A 440 -26.93 -3.47 -10.03
CA SER A 440 -26.92 -4.79 -9.42
C SER A 440 -25.48 -5.30 -9.26
N THR A 441 -25.27 -6.36 -8.48
CA THR A 441 -23.95 -7.00 -8.39
C THR A 441 -23.48 -7.48 -9.78
N MET A 442 -24.38 -8.05 -10.56
CA MET A 442 -24.10 -8.53 -11.93
C MET A 442 -23.71 -7.39 -12.88
N ASP A 443 -24.45 -6.25 -12.83
CA ASP A 443 -24.12 -5.08 -13.66
C ASP A 443 -22.81 -4.43 -13.27
N SER A 444 -22.53 -4.38 -11.98
CA SER A 444 -21.26 -3.85 -11.46
C SER A 444 -20.07 -4.67 -11.97
N ILE A 445 -20.16 -6.01 -11.96
CA ILE A 445 -19.13 -6.89 -12.51
C ILE A 445 -18.99 -6.65 -14.03
N ARG A 446 -20.09 -6.69 -14.80
CA ARG A 446 -20.03 -6.41 -16.25
C ARG A 446 -19.39 -5.08 -16.58
N TYR A 447 -19.66 -4.06 -15.80
CA TYR A 447 -19.09 -2.73 -15.99
C TYR A 447 -17.60 -2.72 -15.68
N MET A 448 -17.18 -3.31 -14.55
CA MET A 448 -15.80 -3.29 -14.07
C MET A 448 -14.86 -4.17 -14.93
N GLU A 449 -15.33 -5.30 -15.44
CA GLU A 449 -14.55 -6.21 -16.28
C GLU A 449 -14.27 -5.69 -17.70
N ARG A 450 -14.90 -4.58 -18.11
CA ARG A 450 -14.62 -3.95 -19.41
C ARG A 450 -13.39 -3.05 -19.40
N PHE A 451 -12.81 -2.75 -18.23
CA PHE A 451 -11.66 -1.86 -18.17
C PHE A 451 -10.37 -2.57 -18.59
N MET A 452 -9.58 -1.81 -19.36
CA MET A 452 -8.21 -2.21 -19.70
C MET A 452 -7.26 -1.72 -18.61
N HIS A 453 -6.28 -2.54 -18.26
CA HIS A 453 -5.33 -2.35 -17.17
C HIS A 453 -3.95 -2.00 -17.70
N CYS A 454 -3.12 -1.40 -16.84
CA CYS A 454 -1.75 -1.02 -17.20
C CYS A 454 -0.83 -1.11 -15.98
N GLY A 455 0.29 -1.82 -16.14
CA GLY A 455 1.45 -1.73 -15.27
C GLY A 455 2.54 -0.88 -15.89
N PHE A 456 3.24 -0.07 -15.08
CA PHE A 456 4.42 0.68 -15.53
C PHE A 456 5.48 0.72 -14.42
N VAL A 457 6.74 0.49 -14.80
CA VAL A 457 7.90 0.61 -13.90
C VAL A 457 9.07 1.25 -14.63
N ALA A 458 9.84 2.09 -13.92
CA ALA A 458 11.08 2.67 -14.42
C ALA A 458 12.22 2.44 -13.41
N ILE A 459 13.38 1.96 -13.91
CA ILE A 459 14.53 1.54 -13.12
C ILE A 459 15.79 2.27 -13.62
N ALA A 460 16.63 2.75 -12.72
CA ALA A 460 17.98 3.22 -13.02
C ALA A 460 18.89 1.99 -13.19
N PRO A 461 19.39 1.70 -14.40
CA PRO A 461 20.04 0.43 -14.71
C PRO A 461 21.37 0.22 -13.97
N HIS A 462 22.08 1.30 -13.63
CA HIS A 462 23.40 1.25 -12.97
C HIS A 462 23.34 1.09 -11.45
N THR A 463 22.17 1.32 -10.83
CA THR A 463 21.99 1.24 -9.38
C THR A 463 20.89 0.26 -8.95
N GLY A 464 20.08 -0.21 -9.88
CA GLY A 464 18.90 -1.04 -9.58
C GLY A 464 17.73 -0.27 -8.95
N GLU A 465 17.87 1.03 -8.72
CA GLU A 465 16.87 1.85 -8.05
C GLU A 465 15.59 1.99 -8.87
N VAL A 466 14.46 1.66 -8.27
CA VAL A 466 13.13 1.87 -8.87
C VAL A 466 12.71 3.33 -8.72
N LYS A 467 12.58 4.05 -9.82
CA LYS A 467 12.29 5.50 -9.84
C LYS A 467 10.81 5.82 -9.97
N ALA A 468 10.01 4.94 -10.58
CA ALA A 468 8.56 5.07 -10.70
C ALA A 468 7.90 3.68 -10.74
N TRP A 469 6.67 3.57 -10.20
CA TRP A 469 5.92 2.33 -10.12
C TRP A 469 4.42 2.59 -10.14
N VAL A 470 3.75 2.12 -11.16
CA VAL A 470 2.28 2.19 -11.29
C VAL A 470 1.76 0.78 -11.50
N GLY A 471 1.10 0.22 -10.48
CA GLY A 471 0.65 -1.17 -10.51
C GLY A 471 -0.66 -1.40 -11.24
N ASP A 472 -1.50 -0.38 -11.40
CA ASP A 472 -2.69 -0.38 -12.25
C ASP A 472 -3.29 1.03 -12.36
N ILE A 473 -4.36 1.17 -13.12
CA ILE A 473 -5.07 2.45 -13.38
C ILE A 473 -5.74 3.05 -12.14
N ASN A 474 -6.16 2.24 -11.16
CA ASN A 474 -6.75 2.74 -9.91
C ASN A 474 -6.62 1.72 -8.77
N PHE A 475 -5.89 2.07 -7.74
CA PHE A 475 -5.65 1.22 -6.58
C PHE A 475 -6.90 0.92 -5.73
N GLN A 476 -7.87 1.83 -5.69
CA GLN A 476 -9.08 1.62 -4.88
C GLN A 476 -9.99 0.55 -5.49
N SER A 477 -10.00 0.46 -6.80
CA SER A 477 -10.84 -0.48 -7.56
C SER A 477 -10.13 -1.82 -7.80
N TRP A 478 -8.84 -1.80 -8.09
CA TRP A 478 -8.03 -2.99 -8.38
C TRP A 478 -6.78 -3.00 -7.51
N LYS A 479 -6.66 -4.03 -6.67
CA LYS A 479 -5.54 -4.19 -5.72
C LYS A 479 -4.38 -5.00 -6.28
N TYR A 480 -4.65 -5.76 -7.35
CA TYR A 480 -3.66 -6.67 -7.93
C TYR A 480 -2.65 -5.89 -8.78
N ASP A 481 -1.39 -5.92 -8.35
CA ASP A 481 -0.30 -5.14 -8.96
C ASP A 481 0.16 -5.76 -10.29
N LYS A 482 -0.02 -5.03 -11.40
CA LYS A 482 0.34 -5.48 -12.76
C LYS A 482 1.85 -5.40 -13.03
N VAL A 483 2.62 -4.71 -12.18
CA VAL A 483 4.10 -4.74 -12.25
C VAL A 483 4.65 -6.09 -11.81
N LEU A 484 3.97 -6.72 -10.83
CA LEU A 484 4.34 -8.03 -10.29
C LEU A 484 3.58 -9.20 -10.92
N SER A 485 2.48 -8.92 -11.61
CA SER A 485 1.68 -9.98 -12.26
C SER A 485 2.43 -10.62 -13.42
N LYS A 486 2.28 -11.95 -13.53
CA LYS A 486 2.94 -12.72 -14.59
C LYS A 486 2.05 -12.79 -15.81
N ARG A 487 2.59 -12.36 -16.96
CA ARG A 487 1.90 -12.31 -18.24
C ARG A 487 2.86 -12.69 -19.37
N GLN A 488 2.33 -13.13 -20.51
CA GLN A 488 3.14 -13.48 -21.66
C GLN A 488 3.82 -12.24 -22.26
N PRO A 489 5.16 -12.16 -22.27
CA PRO A 489 5.91 -11.01 -22.76
C PRO A 489 5.86 -10.88 -24.29
N GLY A 490 5.47 -11.92 -25.00
CA GLY A 490 5.51 -11.95 -26.46
C GLY A 490 6.89 -11.56 -26.99
N SER A 491 6.94 -10.79 -28.05
CA SER A 491 8.19 -10.42 -28.72
C SER A 491 9.20 -9.61 -27.88
N THR A 492 8.87 -9.15 -26.69
CA THR A 492 9.90 -8.56 -25.79
C THR A 492 10.86 -9.63 -25.26
N PHE A 493 10.43 -10.89 -25.22
CA PHE A 493 11.29 -12.03 -24.85
C PHE A 493 12.41 -12.29 -25.87
N LYS A 494 12.28 -11.83 -27.11
CA LYS A 494 13.34 -11.92 -28.14
C LYS A 494 14.66 -11.28 -27.70
N LEU A 495 14.64 -10.40 -26.69
CA LEU A 495 15.86 -9.91 -26.04
C LEU A 495 16.79 -11.07 -25.72
N PHE A 496 16.30 -12.10 -25.04
CA PHE A 496 17.11 -13.23 -24.55
C PHE A 496 17.58 -14.13 -25.69
N VAL A 497 16.76 -14.33 -26.72
CA VAL A 497 17.12 -15.09 -27.93
C VAL A 497 18.32 -14.45 -28.65
N TYR A 498 18.23 -13.15 -28.89
CA TYR A 498 19.31 -12.44 -29.58
C TYR A 498 20.52 -12.17 -28.67
N THR A 499 20.32 -12.02 -27.36
CA THR A 499 21.44 -11.95 -26.42
C THR A 499 22.24 -13.23 -26.43
N GLU A 500 21.58 -14.39 -26.42
CA GLU A 500 22.28 -15.66 -26.50
C GLU A 500 22.98 -15.87 -27.84
N ALA A 501 22.37 -15.40 -28.93
CA ALA A 501 23.05 -15.39 -30.21
C ALA A 501 24.34 -14.56 -30.20
N MET A 502 24.30 -13.38 -29.58
CA MET A 502 25.51 -12.55 -29.40
C MET A 502 26.52 -13.22 -28.46
N ASN A 503 26.10 -13.94 -27.44
CA ASN A 503 26.99 -14.70 -26.54
C ASN A 503 27.74 -15.79 -27.27
N GLN A 504 27.09 -16.44 -28.26
CA GLN A 504 27.66 -17.52 -29.05
C GLN A 504 28.45 -17.01 -30.28
N GLY A 505 28.64 -15.69 -30.46
CA GLY A 505 29.54 -15.10 -31.45
C GLY A 505 28.85 -14.53 -32.69
N LEU A 506 27.51 -14.53 -32.75
CA LEU A 506 26.80 -13.87 -33.87
C LEU A 506 26.93 -12.35 -33.77
N SER A 507 26.73 -11.67 -34.90
CA SER A 507 26.80 -10.23 -35.03
C SER A 507 25.43 -9.66 -35.43
N PRO A 508 25.09 -8.42 -35.02
CA PRO A 508 23.92 -7.71 -35.52
C PRO A 508 23.78 -7.68 -37.03
N CYS A 509 24.91 -7.80 -37.75
CA CYS A 509 24.96 -7.70 -39.21
C CYS A 509 24.93 -9.06 -39.93
N ASP A 510 24.92 -10.18 -39.20
CA ASP A 510 24.76 -11.50 -39.77
C ASP A 510 23.40 -11.62 -40.47
N LEU A 511 23.41 -12.26 -41.64
CA LEU A 511 22.24 -12.38 -42.49
C LEU A 511 21.47 -13.67 -42.19
N ARG A 512 20.16 -13.59 -42.16
CA ARG A 512 19.24 -14.76 -42.11
C ARG A 512 18.10 -14.54 -43.08
N VAL A 513 17.63 -15.63 -43.67
CA VAL A 513 16.45 -15.65 -44.53
C VAL A 513 15.20 -15.73 -43.68
N ASP A 514 14.19 -14.96 -44.03
CA ASP A 514 12.85 -15.05 -43.42
C ASP A 514 12.13 -16.29 -44.01
N GLU A 515 12.36 -17.44 -43.42
CA GLU A 515 11.78 -18.73 -43.82
C GLU A 515 11.23 -19.50 -42.62
N ASN A 516 10.24 -20.34 -42.90
CA ASN A 516 9.65 -21.23 -41.90
C ASN A 516 10.46 -22.51 -41.78
N ILE A 517 11.13 -22.73 -40.64
CA ILE A 517 11.77 -23.99 -40.33
C ILE A 517 10.88 -24.72 -39.32
N PRO A 518 10.30 -25.91 -39.63
CA PRO A 518 9.46 -26.65 -38.71
C PRO A 518 10.32 -27.31 -37.64
N TRP A 519 9.82 -27.26 -36.35
CA TRP A 519 10.42 -27.95 -35.23
C TRP A 519 9.61 -29.18 -34.85
N GLU A 520 10.27 -30.31 -34.67
CA GLU A 520 9.63 -31.46 -34.04
C GLU A 520 9.47 -31.22 -32.55
N VAL A 521 8.25 -31.27 -32.02
CA VAL A 521 7.90 -31.15 -30.61
C VAL A 521 7.12 -32.37 -30.18
N GLU A 522 7.35 -32.84 -28.96
CA GLU A 522 6.55 -33.90 -28.36
C GLU A 522 5.49 -33.26 -27.45
N GLU A 523 4.23 -33.47 -27.77
CA GLU A 523 3.10 -32.97 -26.99
C GLU A 523 2.16 -34.15 -26.66
N ASN A 524 2.00 -34.42 -25.36
CA ASN A 524 1.20 -35.58 -24.88
C ASN A 524 1.65 -36.95 -25.42
N GLY A 525 2.94 -37.13 -25.70
CA GLY A 525 3.49 -38.36 -26.25
C GLY A 525 3.35 -38.51 -27.77
N GLU A 526 2.83 -37.50 -28.46
CA GLU A 526 2.74 -37.42 -29.91
C GLU A 526 3.74 -36.43 -30.50
N LYS A 527 4.42 -36.82 -31.56
CA LYS A 527 5.29 -35.92 -32.34
C LYS A 527 4.43 -34.99 -33.17
N LYS A 528 4.58 -33.69 -33.00
CA LYS A 528 3.95 -32.65 -33.81
C LYS A 528 4.99 -31.74 -34.39
N LEU A 529 4.68 -31.14 -35.52
CA LEU A 529 5.49 -30.08 -36.11
C LEU A 529 4.96 -28.72 -35.62
N TRP A 530 5.79 -27.98 -34.89
CA TRP A 530 5.53 -26.60 -34.54
C TRP A 530 6.18 -25.68 -35.58
N MET A 531 5.43 -24.72 -36.07
CA MET A 531 5.88 -23.80 -37.10
C MET A 531 5.48 -22.35 -36.75
N PRO A 532 6.46 -21.44 -36.58
CA PRO A 532 6.17 -20.05 -36.30
C PRO A 532 5.65 -19.33 -37.53
N HIS A 533 4.75 -18.36 -37.34
CA HIS A 533 4.28 -17.46 -38.38
C HIS A 533 4.58 -16.01 -38.02
N ASN A 534 4.89 -15.18 -39.00
CA ASN A 534 5.01 -13.75 -38.81
C ASN A 534 3.64 -13.11 -38.54
N ALA A 535 3.63 -11.97 -37.81
CA ALA A 535 2.38 -11.30 -37.43
C ALA A 535 1.55 -10.85 -38.64
N ASN A 536 2.19 -10.60 -39.79
CA ASN A 536 1.56 -10.11 -41.00
C ASN A 536 1.31 -11.23 -42.06
N GLY A 537 1.44 -12.50 -41.67
CA GLY A 537 1.22 -13.64 -42.56
C GLY A 537 2.41 -14.62 -42.62
N GLY A 538 2.71 -15.15 -43.77
CA GLY A 538 3.79 -16.14 -43.95
C GLY A 538 5.19 -15.52 -43.94
N ALA A 539 6.20 -16.35 -44.13
CA ALA A 539 7.58 -15.96 -44.37
C ALA A 539 7.71 -15.24 -45.73
N THR A 540 8.53 -14.17 -45.79
CA THR A 540 8.70 -13.37 -46.97
C THR A 540 9.80 -13.91 -47.91
N LEU A 541 10.67 -14.78 -47.42
CA LEU A 541 11.90 -15.29 -48.07
C LEU A 541 12.94 -14.20 -48.31
N ASP A 542 12.77 -13.00 -47.75
CA ASP A 542 13.76 -11.94 -47.80
C ASP A 542 14.95 -12.27 -46.89
N THR A 543 16.14 -11.89 -47.35
CA THR A 543 17.36 -11.96 -46.54
C THR A 543 17.57 -10.65 -45.85
N MET A 544 17.76 -10.66 -44.52
CA MET A 544 17.97 -9.45 -43.74
C MET A 544 18.96 -9.66 -42.60
N SER A 545 19.54 -8.55 -42.10
CA SER A 545 20.42 -8.60 -40.93
C SER A 545 19.65 -8.93 -39.68
N LEU A 546 20.34 -9.50 -38.67
CA LEU A 546 19.74 -9.78 -37.36
C LEU A 546 19.20 -8.50 -36.70
N LYS A 547 19.90 -7.36 -36.90
CA LYS A 547 19.43 -6.05 -36.43
C LYS A 547 18.09 -5.65 -37.06
N MET A 548 17.94 -5.84 -38.33
CA MET A 548 16.68 -5.56 -39.04
C MET A 548 15.57 -6.52 -38.60
N ALA A 549 15.85 -7.82 -38.53
CA ALA A 549 14.90 -8.83 -38.06
C ALA A 549 14.40 -8.57 -36.64
N PHE A 550 15.30 -8.16 -35.75
CA PHE A 550 14.94 -7.76 -34.37
C PHE A 550 14.09 -6.48 -34.34
N ALA A 551 14.49 -5.46 -35.14
CA ALA A 551 13.78 -4.18 -35.23
C ALA A 551 12.34 -4.34 -35.72
N GLN A 552 12.15 -5.14 -36.78
CA GLN A 552 10.84 -5.47 -37.36
C GLN A 552 10.10 -6.57 -36.55
N SER A 553 10.78 -7.21 -35.61
CA SER A 553 10.21 -8.27 -34.76
C SER A 553 9.79 -9.53 -35.54
N VAL A 554 10.55 -9.95 -36.57
CA VAL A 554 10.29 -11.13 -37.36
C VAL A 554 10.29 -12.39 -36.49
N ASN A 555 9.20 -13.19 -36.56
CA ASN A 555 9.04 -14.36 -35.69
C ASN A 555 9.82 -15.56 -36.18
N THR A 556 9.80 -15.80 -37.47
CA THR A 556 10.49 -16.92 -38.18
C THR A 556 12.00 -16.85 -37.93
N ILE A 557 12.63 -15.72 -38.18
CA ILE A 557 14.08 -15.53 -37.92
C ILE A 557 14.39 -15.71 -36.40
N ALA A 558 13.57 -15.17 -35.52
CA ALA A 558 13.80 -15.34 -34.07
C ALA A 558 13.71 -16.82 -33.65
N ALA A 559 12.76 -17.58 -34.21
CA ALA A 559 12.65 -19.01 -33.95
C ALA A 559 13.83 -19.79 -34.55
N ASN A 560 14.26 -19.46 -35.77
CA ASN A 560 15.41 -20.10 -36.41
C ASN A 560 16.70 -19.87 -35.62
N ILE A 561 16.94 -18.64 -35.12
CA ILE A 561 18.06 -18.35 -34.22
C ILE A 561 17.91 -19.16 -32.93
N ALA A 562 16.72 -19.24 -32.33
CA ALA A 562 16.53 -20.02 -31.10
C ALA A 562 16.78 -21.52 -31.29
N HIS A 563 16.53 -22.03 -32.50
CA HIS A 563 16.94 -23.39 -32.90
C HIS A 563 18.45 -23.55 -32.98
N GLU A 564 19.13 -22.54 -33.53
CA GLU A 564 20.59 -22.51 -33.71
C GLU A 564 21.31 -22.47 -32.35
N VAL A 565 20.87 -21.57 -31.43
CA VAL A 565 21.56 -21.32 -30.15
C VAL A 565 21.07 -22.22 -29.01
N GLY A 566 19.90 -22.82 -29.14
CA GLY A 566 19.32 -23.74 -28.14
C GLY A 566 18.40 -23.06 -27.12
N ILE A 567 17.23 -23.66 -26.88
CA ILE A 567 16.21 -23.13 -25.96
C ILE A 567 16.67 -23.11 -24.51
N HIS A 568 17.40 -24.15 -24.07
CA HIS A 568 17.94 -24.22 -22.71
C HIS A 568 18.93 -23.08 -22.44
N GLN A 569 19.80 -22.77 -23.38
CA GLN A 569 20.77 -21.67 -23.28
C GLN A 569 20.07 -20.33 -23.20
N ILE A 570 19.00 -20.12 -23.98
CA ILE A 570 18.16 -18.92 -23.92
C ILE A 570 17.51 -18.78 -22.54
N ALA A 571 16.91 -19.85 -22.01
CA ALA A 571 16.31 -19.85 -20.67
C ALA A 571 17.35 -19.54 -19.59
N THR A 572 18.55 -20.16 -19.67
CA THR A 572 19.66 -19.90 -18.76
C THR A 572 20.11 -18.44 -18.82
N THR A 573 20.26 -17.87 -20.02
CA THR A 573 20.64 -16.46 -20.18
C THR A 573 19.53 -15.53 -19.63
N ALA A 574 18.25 -15.83 -19.84
CA ALA A 574 17.16 -15.09 -19.26
C ALA A 574 17.21 -15.09 -17.71
N HIS A 575 17.46 -16.24 -17.11
CA HIS A 575 17.62 -16.35 -15.65
C HIS A 575 18.83 -15.57 -15.13
N ARG A 576 19.96 -15.65 -15.78
CA ARG A 576 21.15 -14.85 -15.43
C ARG A 576 20.90 -13.34 -15.51
N MET A 577 20.12 -12.90 -16.51
CA MET A 577 19.75 -11.50 -16.66
C MET A 577 18.66 -11.00 -15.71
N GLY A 578 18.09 -11.88 -14.84
CA GLY A 578 17.18 -11.46 -13.78
C GLY A 578 15.77 -12.02 -13.82
N ILE A 579 15.41 -12.87 -14.79
CA ILE A 579 14.13 -13.57 -14.81
C ILE A 579 14.15 -14.67 -13.74
N GLN A 580 13.33 -14.55 -12.71
CA GLN A 580 13.22 -15.52 -11.62
C GLN A 580 12.09 -16.52 -11.83
N THR A 581 11.09 -16.12 -12.62
CA THR A 581 9.94 -16.99 -12.95
C THR A 581 10.42 -18.20 -13.75
N LYS A 582 9.93 -19.40 -13.39
CA LYS A 582 10.22 -20.62 -14.13
C LYS A 582 9.78 -20.47 -15.60
N LEU A 583 10.68 -20.76 -16.51
CA LEU A 583 10.44 -20.73 -17.96
C LEU A 583 10.14 -22.16 -18.46
N GLU A 584 9.19 -22.25 -19.40
CA GLU A 584 8.91 -23.50 -20.09
C GLU A 584 9.82 -23.62 -21.31
N GLU A 585 10.73 -24.57 -21.32
CA GLU A 585 11.75 -24.78 -22.35
C GLU A 585 11.16 -25.44 -23.59
N THR A 586 10.20 -24.76 -24.22
CA THR A 586 9.58 -25.19 -25.51
C THR A 586 10.01 -24.25 -26.64
N PRO A 587 9.90 -24.63 -27.92
CA PRO A 587 10.17 -23.72 -29.02
C PRO A 587 9.41 -22.39 -28.98
N ALA A 588 8.20 -22.42 -28.44
CA ALA A 588 7.36 -21.24 -28.26
C ALA A 588 7.95 -20.21 -27.27
N LEU A 589 8.91 -20.61 -26.43
CA LEU A 589 9.64 -19.69 -25.55
C LEU A 589 10.35 -18.61 -26.35
N SER A 590 10.88 -18.93 -27.53
CA SER A 590 11.54 -17.98 -28.45
C SER A 590 10.66 -16.78 -28.83
N LEU A 591 9.34 -16.95 -28.78
CA LEU A 591 8.33 -15.93 -29.07
C LEU A 591 7.65 -15.38 -27.79
N GLY A 592 8.13 -15.78 -26.61
CA GLY A 592 7.65 -15.27 -25.33
C GLY A 592 6.35 -15.90 -24.86
N ALA A 593 6.20 -17.23 -24.98
CA ALA A 593 5.02 -17.96 -24.52
C ALA A 593 4.97 -18.16 -22.99
N SER A 594 6.13 -18.17 -22.31
CA SER A 594 6.19 -18.27 -20.85
C SER A 594 5.89 -16.93 -20.17
N ASP A 595 5.14 -16.99 -19.07
CA ASP A 595 4.76 -15.81 -18.30
C ASP A 595 5.95 -15.24 -17.52
N VAL A 596 6.10 -13.90 -17.52
CA VAL A 596 7.08 -13.18 -16.71
C VAL A 596 6.43 -11.92 -16.13
N SER A 597 7.01 -11.35 -15.05
CA SER A 597 6.54 -10.07 -14.53
C SER A 597 7.17 -8.89 -15.29
N LEU A 598 6.49 -7.74 -15.24
CA LEU A 598 7.02 -6.50 -15.82
C LEU A 598 8.32 -6.08 -15.14
N LEU A 599 8.41 -6.23 -13.83
CA LEU A 599 9.60 -5.90 -13.05
C LEU A 599 10.81 -6.72 -13.49
N GLU A 600 10.66 -8.05 -13.60
CA GLU A 600 11.73 -8.95 -14.06
C GLU A 600 12.19 -8.58 -15.47
N LEU A 601 11.25 -8.33 -16.38
CA LEU A 601 11.56 -8.01 -17.76
C LEU A 601 12.31 -6.68 -17.86
N VAL A 602 11.85 -5.61 -17.20
CA VAL A 602 12.50 -4.29 -17.22
C VAL A 602 13.89 -4.37 -16.57
N SER A 603 14.05 -5.14 -15.49
CA SER A 603 15.37 -5.38 -14.86
C SER A 603 16.33 -6.07 -15.84
N ALA A 604 15.87 -7.09 -16.56
CA ALA A 604 16.68 -7.79 -17.56
C ALA A 604 17.13 -6.87 -18.73
N TYR A 605 16.26 -5.94 -19.16
CA TYR A 605 16.66 -4.91 -20.12
C TYR A 605 17.69 -3.94 -19.52
N GLY A 606 17.62 -3.70 -18.17
CA GLY A 606 18.62 -2.95 -17.43
C GLY A 606 20.01 -3.57 -17.52
N THR A 607 20.12 -4.90 -17.48
CA THR A 607 21.37 -5.63 -17.62
C THR A 607 22.08 -5.30 -18.94
N VAL A 608 21.34 -5.14 -20.02
CA VAL A 608 21.92 -4.74 -21.33
C VAL A 608 22.49 -3.33 -21.27
N VAL A 609 21.82 -2.39 -20.59
CA VAL A 609 22.27 -1.00 -20.47
C VAL A 609 23.42 -0.88 -19.48
N ASN A 610 23.50 -1.77 -18.49
CA ASN A 610 24.53 -1.81 -17.46
C ASN A 610 25.70 -2.73 -17.83
N ASP A 611 26.16 -2.66 -19.06
CA ASP A 611 27.36 -3.35 -19.52
C ASP A 611 27.35 -4.89 -19.29
N GLY A 612 26.17 -5.47 -19.20
CA GLY A 612 25.98 -6.91 -18.95
C GLY A 612 25.91 -7.31 -17.47
N GLU A 613 26.00 -6.37 -16.57
CA GLU A 613 25.84 -6.60 -15.12
C GLU A 613 24.36 -6.54 -14.73
N ALA A 614 23.84 -7.64 -14.20
CA ALA A 614 22.48 -7.70 -13.63
C ALA A 614 22.49 -7.15 -12.21
N ILE A 615 21.48 -6.31 -11.92
CA ILE A 615 21.23 -5.75 -10.59
C ILE A 615 19.78 -6.05 -10.19
N GLN A 616 19.59 -6.57 -8.97
CA GLN A 616 18.24 -6.75 -8.43
C GLN A 616 17.57 -5.40 -8.18
N PRO A 617 16.28 -5.24 -8.50
CA PRO A 617 15.56 -4.01 -8.23
C PRO A 617 15.57 -3.65 -6.73
N ILE A 618 15.85 -2.39 -6.42
CA ILE A 618 15.89 -1.86 -5.07
C ILE A 618 14.75 -0.89 -4.86
N LEU A 619 13.87 -1.20 -3.89
CA LEU A 619 12.75 -0.33 -3.50
C LEU A 619 13.11 0.54 -2.30
N ILE A 620 13.88 -0.03 -1.35
CA ILE A 620 14.20 0.57 -0.05
C ILE A 620 15.72 0.72 0.04
N THR A 621 16.19 1.91 0.35
CA THR A 621 17.62 2.17 0.58
C THR A 621 17.99 1.92 2.03
N ARG A 622 17.19 2.44 2.98
CA ARG A 622 17.42 2.25 4.41
C ARG A 622 16.13 2.43 5.22
N VAL A 623 16.11 1.85 6.42
CA VAL A 623 15.09 2.09 7.45
C VAL A 623 15.78 2.55 8.73
N GLU A 624 15.26 3.63 9.31
CA GLU A 624 15.68 4.16 10.61
C GLU A 624 14.57 3.88 11.65
N ASN A 625 14.97 3.62 12.89
CA ASN A 625 14.02 3.56 13.99
C ASN A 625 13.59 4.98 14.44
N LYS A 626 12.69 5.07 15.41
CA LYS A 626 12.21 6.36 15.99
C LYS A 626 13.33 7.27 16.52
N ASP A 627 14.47 6.69 16.91
CA ASP A 627 15.63 7.39 17.47
C ASP A 627 16.63 7.82 16.38
N GLY A 628 16.35 7.55 15.10
CA GLY A 628 17.20 7.89 13.97
C GLY A 628 18.34 6.91 13.72
N LYS A 629 18.37 5.76 14.40
CA LYS A 629 19.36 4.72 14.16
C LYS A 629 18.97 3.91 12.93
N VAL A 630 19.89 3.73 11.98
CA VAL A 630 19.71 2.84 10.83
C VAL A 630 19.65 1.40 11.32
N ILE A 631 18.56 0.69 10.99
CA ILE A 631 18.29 -0.70 11.37
C ILE A 631 18.19 -1.64 10.16
N TYR A 632 18.03 -1.10 8.97
CA TYR A 632 18.04 -1.81 7.69
C TYR A 632 18.75 -0.94 6.66
N GLN A 633 19.58 -1.53 5.85
CA GLN A 633 20.23 -0.90 4.70
C GLN A 633 20.41 -1.94 3.61
N LYS A 634 20.15 -1.56 2.36
CA LYS A 634 20.32 -2.42 1.19
C LYS A 634 21.29 -1.75 0.23
N GLU A 635 22.27 -2.49 -0.19
CA GLU A 635 23.23 -2.10 -1.23
C GLU A 635 22.95 -2.88 -2.51
N ALA A 636 23.35 -2.32 -3.63
CA ALA A 636 23.18 -2.96 -4.92
C ALA A 636 24.17 -4.16 -5.03
N GLU A 637 23.61 -5.33 -5.23
CA GLU A 637 24.39 -6.52 -5.57
C GLU A 637 24.42 -6.67 -7.10
N THR A 638 25.61 -6.64 -7.68
CA THR A 638 25.83 -6.79 -9.13
C THR A 638 26.40 -8.14 -9.45
N THR A 639 25.97 -8.73 -10.54
CA THR A 639 26.48 -10.00 -11.06
C THR A 639 26.68 -9.90 -12.58
N GLN A 640 27.85 -10.25 -13.09
CA GLN A 640 28.08 -10.30 -14.53
C GLN A 640 27.20 -11.40 -15.14
N ALA A 641 26.13 -11.02 -15.80
CA ALA A 641 25.15 -11.92 -16.41
C ALA A 641 25.53 -12.32 -17.82
N ILE A 642 25.99 -11.37 -18.61
CA ILE A 642 26.39 -11.54 -20.03
C ILE A 642 27.70 -10.78 -20.30
N PRO A 643 28.48 -11.16 -21.31
CA PRO A 643 29.70 -10.42 -21.69
C PRO A 643 29.38 -8.96 -22.07
N TYR A 644 30.30 -8.04 -21.76
CA TYR A 644 30.18 -6.62 -22.15
C TYR A 644 29.90 -6.44 -23.65
N ALA A 645 30.66 -7.18 -24.52
CA ALA A 645 30.46 -7.13 -25.97
C ALA A 645 29.02 -7.48 -26.38
N SER A 646 28.46 -8.53 -25.79
CA SER A 646 27.07 -8.94 -26.07
C SER A 646 26.07 -7.88 -25.61
N ALA A 647 26.29 -7.28 -24.43
CA ALA A 647 25.44 -6.19 -23.93
C ALA A 647 25.47 -4.97 -24.87
N TYR A 648 26.65 -4.55 -25.28
CA TYR A 648 26.78 -3.43 -26.22
C TYR A 648 26.12 -3.71 -27.58
N LEU A 649 26.33 -4.92 -28.14
CA LEU A 649 25.68 -5.31 -29.40
C LEU A 649 24.15 -5.28 -29.25
N MET A 650 23.62 -5.76 -28.13
CA MET A 650 22.18 -5.72 -27.86
C MET A 650 21.64 -4.30 -27.64
N GLN A 651 22.42 -3.37 -27.09
CA GLN A 651 22.05 -1.93 -27.10
C GLN A 651 21.85 -1.42 -28.53
N GLN A 652 22.76 -1.79 -29.47
CA GLN A 652 22.63 -1.41 -30.87
C GLN A 652 21.43 -2.06 -31.57
N MET A 653 21.10 -3.32 -31.18
CA MET A 653 19.90 -4.01 -31.65
C MET A 653 18.61 -3.29 -31.21
N LEU A 654 18.54 -2.88 -29.94
CA LEU A 654 17.39 -2.15 -29.37
C LEU A 654 17.23 -0.75 -29.98
N ARG A 655 18.34 -0.07 -30.28
CA ARG A 655 18.32 1.22 -30.99
C ARG A 655 17.81 1.05 -32.44
N GLY A 656 18.10 -0.11 -33.04
CA GLY A 656 17.57 -0.47 -34.38
C GLY A 656 16.04 -0.43 -34.45
N GLY A 657 15.33 -0.69 -33.35
CA GLY A 657 13.87 -0.58 -33.28
C GLY A 657 13.32 0.82 -33.61
N LEU A 658 14.15 1.88 -33.48
CA LEU A 658 13.82 3.26 -33.81
C LEU A 658 14.40 3.69 -35.16
N THR A 659 15.59 3.19 -35.54
CA THR A 659 16.37 3.68 -36.68
C THR A 659 16.20 2.84 -37.96
N CYS A 660 15.89 1.54 -37.83
CA CYS A 660 15.69 0.68 -38.99
C CYS A 660 14.29 0.86 -39.58
N PRO A 661 14.15 0.76 -40.93
CA PRO A 661 12.84 0.81 -41.59
C PRO A 661 11.85 -0.19 -41.01
N LYS A 662 10.60 0.23 -40.86
CA LYS A 662 9.50 -0.57 -40.23
C LYS A 662 9.81 -1.07 -38.82
N GLY A 663 10.73 -0.42 -38.13
CA GLY A 663 11.04 -0.73 -36.72
C GLY A 663 9.82 -0.50 -35.80
N THR A 664 9.52 -1.46 -34.93
CA THR A 664 8.28 -1.47 -34.12
C THR A 664 8.26 -0.40 -33.05
N SER A 665 9.38 0.26 -32.78
CA SER A 665 9.49 1.32 -31.74
C SER A 665 9.47 2.74 -32.34
N GLN A 666 9.34 2.90 -33.67
CA GLN A 666 9.34 4.19 -34.36
C GLN A 666 8.25 5.14 -33.90
N ALA A 667 7.15 4.64 -33.35
CA ALA A 667 6.10 5.47 -32.79
C ALA A 667 6.59 6.37 -31.62
N LEU A 668 7.80 6.17 -31.08
CA LEU A 668 8.43 7.08 -30.12
C LEU A 668 8.80 8.44 -30.73
N TRP A 669 9.03 8.52 -32.04
CA TRP A 669 9.39 9.79 -32.69
C TRP A 669 8.32 10.88 -32.59
N ARG A 670 7.09 10.53 -32.33
CA ARG A 670 6.00 11.50 -32.10
C ARG A 670 6.07 12.24 -30.78
N PHE A 671 6.94 11.80 -29.84
CA PHE A 671 7.11 12.42 -28.52
C PHE A 671 8.33 13.35 -28.53
N ARG A 672 8.24 14.45 -27.79
CA ARG A 672 9.32 15.44 -27.66
C ARG A 672 10.45 15.00 -26.72
N ILE A 673 10.85 13.73 -26.83
CA ILE A 673 11.90 13.12 -25.99
C ILE A 673 13.29 13.23 -26.60
N PHE A 674 13.38 13.57 -27.89
CA PHE A 674 14.63 13.69 -28.64
C PHE A 674 15.17 15.12 -28.69
N ASP A 675 14.39 16.14 -28.29
CA ASP A 675 14.69 17.57 -28.39
C ASP A 675 16.03 17.95 -27.71
N LYS A 676 16.50 17.19 -26.75
CA LYS A 676 17.74 17.40 -26.00
C LYS A 676 18.89 16.49 -26.45
N GLY A 677 18.76 15.83 -27.58
CA GLY A 677 19.75 14.91 -28.13
C GLY A 677 19.86 13.60 -27.34
N THR A 678 18.84 13.24 -26.59
CA THR A 678 18.76 11.97 -25.85
C THR A 678 18.61 10.81 -26.84
N GLU A 679 19.34 9.71 -26.60
CA GLU A 679 19.22 8.51 -27.40
C GLU A 679 18.36 7.47 -26.65
N PHE A 680 17.56 6.74 -27.44
CA PHE A 680 16.67 5.69 -26.97
C PHE A 680 16.82 4.42 -27.80
N GLY A 681 16.45 3.31 -27.22
CA GLY A 681 16.18 2.05 -27.87
C GLY A 681 14.91 1.45 -27.28
N GLY A 682 14.37 0.41 -27.90
CA GLY A 682 13.20 -0.25 -27.28
C GLY A 682 12.71 -1.44 -28.09
N LYS A 683 11.82 -2.18 -27.44
CA LYS A 683 11.17 -3.37 -28.02
C LYS A 683 9.71 -3.42 -27.64
N THR A 684 8.86 -3.64 -28.63
CA THR A 684 7.44 -3.94 -28.43
C THR A 684 7.22 -5.44 -28.26
N GLY A 685 6.20 -5.79 -27.50
CA GLY A 685 5.67 -7.14 -27.39
C GLY A 685 4.17 -7.17 -27.54
N THR A 686 3.67 -8.27 -28.12
CA THR A 686 2.23 -8.54 -28.23
C THR A 686 2.05 -10.04 -28.23
N SER A 687 1.16 -10.56 -27.40
CA SER A 687 0.78 -11.96 -27.42
C SER A 687 -0.09 -12.27 -28.64
N SER A 688 -0.15 -13.54 -29.05
CA SER A 688 -0.79 -13.97 -30.30
C SER A 688 -2.26 -13.54 -30.45
N ASN A 689 -2.99 -13.41 -29.36
CA ASN A 689 -4.39 -12.99 -29.34
C ASN A 689 -4.60 -11.52 -28.91
N HIS A 690 -3.50 -10.73 -28.86
CA HIS A 690 -3.51 -9.33 -28.41
C HIS A 690 -4.00 -9.09 -26.97
N SER A 691 -3.96 -10.12 -26.10
CA SER A 691 -4.35 -10.02 -24.70
C SER A 691 -3.32 -9.29 -23.84
N ASP A 692 -2.06 -9.34 -24.27
CA ASP A 692 -0.93 -8.75 -23.58
C ASP A 692 -0.12 -7.90 -24.54
N ALA A 693 -0.04 -6.61 -24.25
CA ALA A 693 0.70 -5.65 -25.03
C ALA A 693 1.80 -5.03 -24.17
N TRP A 694 3.02 -5.04 -24.68
CA TRP A 694 4.22 -4.63 -23.94
C TRP A 694 5.05 -3.62 -24.71
N PHE A 695 5.73 -2.79 -23.96
CA PHE A 695 6.84 -1.99 -24.47
C PHE A 695 7.89 -1.85 -23.38
N VAL A 696 9.15 -2.09 -23.72
CA VAL A 696 10.30 -1.74 -22.87
C VAL A 696 11.21 -0.80 -23.65
N GLY A 697 11.39 0.40 -23.10
CA GLY A 697 12.26 1.44 -23.64
C GLY A 697 13.53 1.57 -22.81
N ILE A 698 14.66 1.75 -23.46
CA ILE A 698 15.96 1.99 -22.83
C ILE A 698 16.50 3.37 -23.19
N SER A 699 17.16 4.00 -22.24
CA SER A 699 18.07 5.13 -22.39
C SER A 699 19.31 4.88 -21.54
N PRO A 700 20.39 5.65 -21.66
CA PRO A 700 21.62 5.35 -20.92
C PRO A 700 21.47 5.25 -19.40
N ASN A 701 20.58 6.04 -18.80
CA ASN A 701 20.44 6.12 -17.34
C ASN A 701 19.06 5.69 -16.84
N LEU A 702 18.15 5.26 -17.73
CA LEU A 702 16.81 4.85 -17.34
C LEU A 702 16.25 3.79 -18.29
N VAL A 703 15.72 2.74 -17.73
CA VAL A 703 14.94 1.72 -18.43
C VAL A 703 13.52 1.76 -17.89
N GLY A 704 12.53 1.82 -18.78
CA GLY A 704 11.14 1.85 -18.38
C GLY A 704 10.30 0.88 -19.20
N GLY A 705 9.36 0.22 -18.57
CA GLY A 705 8.47 -0.72 -19.25
C GLY A 705 7.01 -0.49 -18.91
N ALA A 706 6.14 -0.79 -19.87
CA ALA A 706 4.70 -0.79 -19.72
C ALA A 706 4.11 -2.10 -20.21
N TRP A 707 3.11 -2.58 -19.48
CA TRP A 707 2.19 -3.63 -19.90
C TRP A 707 0.77 -3.08 -19.97
N VAL A 708 0.00 -3.48 -20.99
CA VAL A 708 -1.43 -3.14 -21.14
C VAL A 708 -2.18 -4.40 -21.54
N GLY A 709 -3.30 -4.68 -20.89
CA GLY A 709 -4.15 -5.83 -21.16
C GLY A 709 -5.44 -5.83 -20.36
N GLY A 710 -6.32 -6.80 -20.60
CA GLY A 710 -7.50 -7.04 -19.79
C GLY A 710 -7.16 -7.77 -18.48
N GLU A 711 -8.08 -7.74 -17.51
CA GLU A 711 -7.94 -8.53 -16.27
C GLU A 711 -7.77 -10.01 -16.61
N TYR A 712 -8.56 -10.51 -17.53
CA TYR A 712 -8.49 -11.86 -18.09
C TYR A 712 -7.99 -11.84 -19.53
N ARG A 713 -7.25 -12.87 -19.96
CA ARG A 713 -6.75 -13.00 -21.35
C ARG A 713 -7.86 -13.10 -22.42
N SER A 714 -9.06 -13.42 -22.01
CA SER A 714 -10.26 -13.41 -22.85
C SER A 714 -10.80 -12.01 -23.15
N ILE A 715 -10.27 -10.97 -22.47
CA ILE A 715 -10.66 -9.57 -22.65
C ILE A 715 -9.55 -8.85 -23.38
N HIS A 716 -9.70 -8.63 -24.68
CA HIS A 716 -8.66 -8.06 -25.54
C HIS A 716 -9.24 -7.41 -26.80
N PHE A 717 -8.42 -6.65 -27.53
CA PHE A 717 -8.75 -6.18 -28.88
C PHE A 717 -8.77 -7.34 -29.86
N ARG A 718 -9.65 -7.30 -30.86
CA ARG A 718 -9.74 -8.32 -31.91
C ARG A 718 -8.62 -8.23 -32.95
N THR A 719 -8.00 -7.07 -33.10
CA THR A 719 -7.00 -6.80 -34.13
C THR A 719 -5.70 -6.28 -33.56
N GLY A 720 -4.58 -6.63 -34.19
CA GLY A 720 -3.25 -6.12 -33.83
C GLY A 720 -3.13 -4.60 -34.03
N GLU A 721 -3.82 -4.05 -35.01
CA GLU A 721 -3.82 -2.61 -35.28
C GLU A 721 -4.22 -1.78 -34.04
N LEU A 722 -5.20 -2.23 -33.28
CA LEU A 722 -5.68 -1.56 -32.07
C LEU A 722 -4.97 -2.04 -30.79
N GLY A 723 -4.66 -3.34 -30.69
CA GLY A 723 -4.18 -4.00 -29.49
C GLY A 723 -2.67 -4.15 -29.35
N GLN A 724 -1.87 -3.84 -30.38
CA GLN A 724 -0.42 -4.04 -30.33
C GLN A 724 0.31 -3.09 -29.37
N GLY A 725 1.48 -3.52 -28.89
CA GLY A 725 2.28 -2.78 -27.90
C GLY A 725 2.70 -1.39 -28.35
N SER A 726 2.92 -1.15 -29.64
CA SER A 726 3.23 0.18 -30.20
C SER A 726 2.08 1.19 -30.09
N ARG A 727 0.83 0.72 -29.98
CA ARG A 727 -0.38 1.56 -29.88
C ARG A 727 -0.90 1.71 -28.46
N THR A 728 -0.63 0.75 -27.59
CA THR A 728 -1.17 0.68 -26.23
C THR A 728 -0.13 0.96 -25.16
N ALA A 729 0.97 0.21 -25.09
CA ALA A 729 1.99 0.27 -24.04
C ALA A 729 3.09 1.33 -24.31
N LEU A 730 3.60 1.42 -25.56
CA LEU A 730 4.68 2.35 -25.92
C LEU A 730 4.36 3.82 -25.56
N PRO A 731 3.12 4.33 -25.80
CA PRO A 731 2.84 5.72 -25.47
C PRO A 731 2.91 6.06 -23.99
N VAL A 732 2.73 5.09 -23.09
CA VAL A 732 2.92 5.31 -21.65
C VAL A 732 4.36 5.72 -21.36
N PHE A 733 5.33 4.99 -21.92
CA PHE A 733 6.74 5.35 -21.81
C PHE A 733 7.03 6.70 -22.47
N GLY A 734 6.47 6.96 -23.66
CA GLY A 734 6.66 8.23 -24.39
C GLY A 734 6.18 9.43 -23.56
N TYR A 735 4.95 9.42 -23.03
CA TYR A 735 4.41 10.50 -22.19
C TYR A 735 5.17 10.67 -20.88
N PHE A 736 5.60 9.57 -20.27
CA PHE A 736 6.43 9.61 -19.07
C PHE A 736 7.76 10.30 -19.35
N MET A 737 8.51 9.86 -20.35
CA MET A 737 9.81 10.42 -20.71
C MET A 737 9.72 11.87 -21.18
N GLU A 738 8.66 12.25 -21.88
CA GLU A 738 8.42 13.63 -22.28
C GLU A 738 8.37 14.57 -21.06
N LYS A 739 7.71 14.17 -19.99
CA LYS A 739 7.66 14.93 -18.74
C LYS A 739 8.98 14.90 -17.95
N VAL A 740 9.63 13.74 -17.88
CA VAL A 740 10.95 13.60 -17.24
C VAL A 740 11.95 14.55 -17.89
N LEU A 741 12.02 14.57 -19.21
CA LEU A 741 12.97 15.42 -19.95
C LEU A 741 12.54 16.89 -20.05
N ALA A 742 11.27 17.21 -19.85
CA ALA A 742 10.82 18.60 -19.71
C ALA A 742 11.28 19.22 -18.39
N ASN A 743 11.44 18.44 -17.31
CA ASN A 743 11.95 18.89 -16.01
C ASN A 743 13.46 19.13 -16.09
N PRO A 744 13.97 20.36 -15.81
CA PRO A 744 15.40 20.68 -15.97
C PRO A 744 16.33 19.82 -15.11
N GLU A 745 15.96 19.54 -13.87
CA GLU A 745 16.78 18.75 -12.94
C GLU A 745 16.87 17.29 -13.37
N LEU A 746 15.75 16.70 -13.77
CA LEU A 746 15.71 15.32 -14.26
C LEU A 746 16.36 15.19 -15.66
N ALA A 747 16.19 16.18 -16.52
CA ALA A 747 16.85 16.21 -17.82
C ALA A 747 18.39 16.22 -17.70
N ALA A 748 18.95 16.92 -16.70
CA ALA A 748 20.39 16.89 -16.45
C ALA A 748 20.92 15.48 -16.14
N LEU A 749 20.09 14.62 -15.55
CA LEU A 749 20.43 13.24 -15.20
C LEU A 749 20.16 12.27 -16.38
N TYR A 750 19.02 12.42 -17.06
CA TYR A 750 18.49 11.43 -17.99
C TYR A 750 18.62 11.79 -19.48
N ALA A 751 18.86 13.06 -19.83
CA ALA A 751 19.11 13.45 -21.23
C ALA A 751 20.57 13.12 -21.63
N LYS A 752 20.80 11.87 -21.97
CA LYS A 752 22.15 11.34 -22.29
C LYS A 752 22.16 10.59 -23.62
N LYS A 753 23.34 10.49 -24.21
CA LYS A 753 23.63 9.59 -25.34
C LYS A 753 24.29 8.31 -24.83
N PHE A 754 24.08 7.21 -25.52
CA PHE A 754 24.78 5.97 -25.21
C PHE A 754 26.30 6.18 -25.41
N PRO A 755 27.14 5.66 -24.51
CA PRO A 755 28.59 5.79 -24.65
C PRO A 755 29.10 5.02 -25.86
N SER A 756 30.20 5.46 -26.44
CA SER A 756 30.95 4.64 -27.40
C SER A 756 31.50 3.38 -26.72
N PRO A 757 31.79 2.31 -27.45
CA PRO A 757 32.29 1.08 -26.86
C PRO A 757 33.60 1.35 -26.11
N LYS A 758 33.74 0.74 -24.91
CA LYS A 758 34.91 0.87 -24.05
C LYS A 758 36.16 0.18 -24.62
N GLU A 759 35.93 -0.79 -25.47
CA GLU A 759 36.96 -1.61 -26.12
C GLU A 759 36.62 -1.83 -27.60
N LYS A 760 37.61 -2.18 -28.43
CA LYS A 760 37.38 -2.54 -29.80
C LYS A 760 36.62 -3.88 -29.88
N LEU A 761 35.41 -3.82 -30.43
CA LEU A 761 34.64 -5.02 -30.68
C LEU A 761 35.16 -5.80 -31.87
N ASP A 762 35.13 -7.10 -31.77
CA ASP A 762 35.56 -8.05 -32.85
C ASP A 762 34.47 -8.29 -33.90
N ARG A 763 33.23 -7.78 -33.63
CA ARG A 763 32.05 -8.00 -34.48
C ARG A 763 31.44 -6.70 -34.95
N SER A 764 30.90 -6.72 -36.19
CA SER A 764 30.23 -5.58 -36.78
C SER A 764 28.88 -5.34 -36.13
N TRP A 765 28.54 -4.09 -35.82
CA TRP A 765 27.27 -3.67 -35.26
C TRP A 765 26.62 -2.50 -36.01
N ASP A 766 27.40 -1.80 -36.85
CA ASP A 766 26.90 -0.87 -37.84
C ASP A 766 26.71 -1.60 -39.16
N CYS A 767 25.45 -1.83 -39.55
CA CYS A 767 25.12 -2.64 -40.70
C CYS A 767 24.85 -1.81 -41.97
N ASN A 768 25.17 -0.54 -41.96
CA ASN A 768 24.95 0.37 -43.13
C ASN A 768 25.68 -0.10 -44.38
N ASP A 769 26.85 -0.72 -44.24
CA ASP A 769 27.61 -1.27 -45.35
C ASP A 769 26.92 -2.45 -46.06
N TYR A 770 26.04 -3.14 -45.37
CA TYR A 770 25.31 -4.30 -45.90
C TYR A 770 23.94 -3.92 -46.50
N PHE A 771 23.34 -2.77 -46.04
CA PHE A 771 22.06 -2.26 -46.50
C PHE A 771 22.04 -0.74 -46.56
N PRO A 772 22.86 -0.11 -47.45
CA PRO A 772 23.02 1.34 -47.48
C PRO A 772 21.73 2.13 -47.78
N HIS A 773 20.71 1.48 -48.32
CA HIS A 773 19.44 2.13 -48.67
C HIS A 773 18.34 1.97 -47.57
N TYR A 774 18.57 1.24 -46.50
CA TYR A 774 17.52 0.92 -45.52
C TYR A 774 17.61 1.72 -44.19
N CYS A 775 18.68 2.48 -43.99
CA CYS A 775 18.87 3.30 -42.77
C CYS A 775 19.00 4.79 -43.09
N ASP A 776 18.52 5.24 -44.26
CA ASP A 776 18.60 6.64 -44.64
C ASP A 776 17.55 7.49 -43.95
N SER A 777 17.94 8.64 -43.38
CA SER A 777 17.09 9.55 -42.66
C SER A 777 15.85 10.02 -43.40
N ASP A 778 15.92 10.04 -44.76
CA ASP A 778 14.82 10.45 -45.63
C ASP A 778 13.66 9.44 -45.67
N SER A 779 13.94 8.13 -45.48
CA SER A 779 12.87 7.11 -45.41
C SER A 779 12.08 7.18 -44.08
N ILE A 780 12.66 7.74 -43.00
CA ILE A 780 11.97 7.98 -41.74
C ILE A 780 10.97 9.13 -41.91
N LEU A 781 11.31 10.17 -42.64
CA LEU A 781 10.46 11.31 -42.96
C LEU A 781 9.23 10.92 -43.80
N VAL A 782 9.40 10.02 -44.76
CA VAL A 782 8.29 9.52 -45.59
C VAL A 782 7.28 8.71 -44.75
N THR A 783 7.76 7.85 -43.86
CA THR A 783 6.87 7.04 -43.00
C THR A 783 6.15 7.89 -41.94
N LEU A 784 6.78 9.00 -41.49
CA LEU A 784 6.14 9.99 -40.61
C LEU A 784 5.09 10.83 -41.38
N GLY A 785 5.35 11.14 -42.65
CA GLY A 785 4.42 11.85 -43.55
C GLY A 785 3.11 11.06 -43.72
N ASP A 786 3.21 9.79 -44.04
CA ASP A 786 2.03 8.93 -44.25
C ASP A 786 1.23 8.72 -42.94
N SER A 787 1.89 8.70 -41.78
CA SER A 787 1.20 8.62 -40.49
C SER A 787 0.46 9.90 -40.12
N LEU A 788 1.01 11.06 -40.49
CA LEU A 788 0.39 12.37 -40.28
C LEU A 788 -0.75 12.65 -41.25
N LEU A 789 -0.63 12.16 -42.51
CA LEU A 789 -1.69 12.23 -43.49
C LEU A 789 -2.91 11.38 -43.13
N PHE A 790 -2.69 10.22 -42.52
CA PHE A 790 -3.78 9.35 -42.07
C PHE A 790 -4.58 9.96 -40.88
N GLU A 791 -3.95 10.76 -40.00
CA GLU A 791 -4.64 11.51 -38.95
C GLU A 791 -5.39 12.75 -39.53
N ALA A 792 -4.92 13.34 -40.60
CA ALA A 792 -5.54 14.49 -41.25
C ALA A 792 -6.77 14.13 -42.10
N GLU A 793 -6.80 12.94 -42.73
CA GLU A 793 -7.96 12.49 -43.54
C GLU A 793 -9.17 12.04 -42.69
N HIS A 794 -8.98 11.81 -41.37
CA HIS A 794 -10.02 11.38 -40.44
C HIS A 794 -10.47 12.46 -39.44
N ALA A 795 -9.97 13.69 -39.56
CA ALA A 795 -10.50 14.86 -38.89
C ALA A 795 -11.69 15.38 -39.69
N SER A 796 -12.91 15.02 -39.34
CA SER A 796 -14.13 15.62 -39.89
C SER A 796 -14.11 17.13 -39.70
N PRO A 797 -14.46 17.93 -40.70
CA PRO A 797 -14.64 19.35 -40.50
C PRO A 797 -15.82 19.55 -39.50
N THR A 798 -15.57 20.27 -38.42
CA THR A 798 -16.62 20.83 -37.61
C THR A 798 -17.35 21.84 -38.49
N GLU A 799 -18.60 21.57 -38.88
CA GLU A 799 -19.54 22.58 -39.32
C GLU A 799 -19.91 23.49 -38.14
N ASP A 800 -20.02 24.78 -38.46
CA ASP A 800 -20.31 25.94 -37.62
C ASP A 800 -21.30 25.76 -36.48
#